data_b697f4cb796302694f902831eb3c21be
#
_entry.id   b697f4cb796302694f902831eb3c21be
#
_cell.length_a   1.000
_cell.length_b   1.000
_cell.length_c   1.000
_cell.angle_alpha   90.00
_cell.angle_beta   90.00
_cell.angle_gamma   90.00
#
_symmetry.space_group_name_H-M   'P 1'
#
loop_
_entity.id
_entity.type
_entity.pdbx_description
1 polymer ?
#
loop_
_entity_poly.entity_id
_entity_poly.type
_entity_poly.pdbx_seq_one_letter_code
_entity_poly.pdbx_strand_id
1 'polypeptide(L)'
;METDPMSAPARPAPGADGGDPRHPAAPGLPSPQAPIRVPAGTTAAAAVAAAGLPRRGAPDAVVVVRDADGTLRDLSWVPDVDVEVTPVAANTDDGRSVIRHSTAHVLAQAVQELFPHAKLGIGPPITDGFYYDFDVPEPFTPEDLATLERRMRQIVKDGQLFCRRVYESTEQARAELANEPYKLELVDDKSGDAEIMEVGGDELTAYDNLDPRTRERLWGDLCRGPHIPTTKHIPAFKLTRSSAAYWRGDQNNASLQRIYGTAWESQEALDRHLALIAEAQRRDHRKLGVELDLFSFPDEIGSGLAVFHPKGGVVRRELEDYSRRKHTEAGYEFVNTPHITKAQLFHTSGHLDWYADGMFPPMHIDAEHNPDGSVRKPGQDYYLKPMNCPMHCLIFRARGRSYRELPLRLFEFGTVYRYEKSGVVHGLTRVRGLTMDDAHIFCARDQMRDELRSLLRFVLDLLGDYGLTDFYLELSTKDPDKSVGSDEAWEEATNVLAEVGADSGLELVPDPGGAAFYGPKISVQVKDALGRTWQMSTIQLDFNFPERFELEYTAADGTRQRPVMIHRALFGSIERFFGILTEHYAGAFPAWLAPVQVVGIPVADEHVSYLEDVAAQLKSHGVRAEVDASDDRMAKKIVHHTNHKVPFMLLAGDRDVAAGAVSFRFGDRSQINGVARDNAVAAIVSWITDRENAAPTAELLKVAGGE
;
A
#
# COMPACT_ATOMS: atom_id res chain seq x y z
N MET A 1 -26.10 -15.13 50.97
CA MET A 1 -26.53 -16.25 50.13
C MET A 1 -26.16 -15.87 48.71
N GLU A 2 -25.04 -16.41 48.32
CA GLU A 2 -24.41 -16.34 47.00
C GLU A 2 -25.31 -16.96 45.91
N THR A 3 -25.36 -16.40 44.76
CA THR A 3 -25.51 -17.10 43.51
C THR A 3 -24.73 -16.40 42.43
N ASP A 4 -23.68 -17.06 42.06
CA ASP A 4 -22.75 -16.89 40.93
C ASP A 4 -23.49 -16.97 39.57
N PRO A 5 -23.29 -16.08 38.60
CA PRO A 5 -23.76 -16.30 37.23
C PRO A 5 -22.65 -16.97 36.40
N MET A 6 -23.02 -18.07 35.85
CA MET A 6 -22.32 -19.02 35.02
C MET A 6 -21.50 -18.41 33.89
N SER A 7 -20.27 -18.89 33.80
CA SER A 7 -19.32 -18.76 32.70
C SER A 7 -19.88 -19.25 31.37
N ALA A 8 -19.79 -18.42 30.33
CA ALA A 8 -19.94 -18.83 28.95
C ALA A 8 -18.75 -19.71 28.52
N PRO A 9 -18.96 -20.75 27.69
CA PRO A 9 -17.89 -21.62 27.26
C PRO A 9 -16.92 -20.91 26.32
N ALA A 10 -15.62 -21.10 26.57
CA ALA A 10 -14.53 -20.65 25.71
C ALA A 10 -14.62 -21.32 24.34
N ARG A 11 -14.51 -20.53 23.28
CA ARG A 11 -14.31 -21.06 21.91
C ARG A 11 -12.99 -21.84 21.85
N PRO A 12 -12.95 -23.01 21.19
CA PRO A 12 -11.71 -23.74 21.01
C PRO A 12 -10.78 -22.96 20.06
N ALA A 13 -9.47 -23.00 20.37
CA ALA A 13 -8.42 -22.49 19.51
C ALA A 13 -8.44 -23.21 18.15
N PRO A 14 -8.18 -22.52 17.02
CA PRO A 14 -8.09 -23.16 15.72
C PRO A 14 -6.88 -24.11 15.71
N GLY A 15 -7.16 -25.41 15.51
CA GLY A 15 -6.15 -26.42 15.28
C GLY A 15 -5.41 -26.15 13.97
N ALA A 16 -4.10 -26.31 14.00
CA ALA A 16 -3.26 -26.38 12.83
C ALA A 16 -3.67 -27.58 11.97
N ASP A 17 -3.76 -27.35 10.66
CA ASP A 17 -4.04 -28.24 9.53
C ASP A 17 -5.44 -28.11 8.92
N GLY A 18 -5.44 -27.27 7.88
CA GLY A 18 -6.57 -27.08 6.97
C GLY A 18 -6.35 -25.90 6.05
N GLY A 19 -5.32 -25.96 5.19
CA GLY A 19 -5.10 -24.95 4.16
C GLY A 19 -6.29 -24.86 3.22
N ASP A 20 -6.90 -23.68 3.11
CA ASP A 20 -7.95 -23.37 2.14
C ASP A 20 -7.40 -23.63 0.71
N PRO A 21 -7.99 -24.55 -0.09
CA PRO A 21 -7.50 -24.88 -1.43
C PRO A 21 -7.63 -23.71 -2.44
N ARG A 22 -8.17 -22.57 -2.03
CA ARG A 22 -8.36 -21.38 -2.89
C ARG A 22 -7.17 -20.40 -2.85
N HIS A 23 -6.24 -20.57 -1.93
CA HIS A 23 -4.99 -19.80 -1.90
C HIS A 23 -3.81 -20.75 -1.84
N PRO A 24 -3.08 -20.96 -2.97
CA PRO A 24 -1.78 -21.58 -2.85
C PRO A 24 -0.93 -20.67 -1.96
N ALA A 25 -0.42 -21.24 -0.87
CA ALA A 25 0.55 -20.58 0.00
C ALA A 25 1.64 -19.95 -0.88
N ALA A 26 1.99 -18.70 -0.59
CA ALA A 26 3.19 -18.11 -1.18
C ALA A 26 4.35 -19.10 -0.98
N PRO A 27 5.15 -19.42 -2.02
CA PRO A 27 6.26 -20.31 -1.86
C PRO A 27 7.13 -19.78 -0.73
N GLY A 28 7.34 -20.58 0.32
CA GLY A 28 8.17 -20.22 1.46
C GLY A 28 9.50 -19.68 0.96
N LEU A 29 10.01 -18.63 1.61
CA LEU A 29 11.35 -18.10 1.32
C LEU A 29 12.33 -19.26 1.26
N PRO A 30 13.13 -19.41 0.18
CA PRO A 30 14.10 -20.48 0.09
C PRO A 30 15.05 -20.37 1.27
N SER A 31 15.29 -21.48 1.97
CA SER A 31 16.25 -21.53 3.06
C SER A 31 17.61 -21.01 2.56
N PRO A 32 18.32 -20.15 3.30
CA PRO A 32 19.63 -19.66 2.90
C PRO A 32 20.53 -20.84 2.61
N GLN A 33 21.17 -20.84 1.44
CA GLN A 33 22.11 -21.89 1.08
C GLN A 33 23.31 -21.86 2.02
N ALA A 34 23.82 -23.03 2.39
CA ALA A 34 24.99 -23.10 3.26
C ALA A 34 26.20 -22.42 2.60
N PRO A 35 27.05 -21.70 3.38
CA PRO A 35 28.26 -21.10 2.87
C PRO A 35 29.18 -22.15 2.19
N ILE A 36 29.84 -21.74 1.11
CA ILE A 36 30.81 -22.52 0.37
C ILE A 36 32.17 -21.82 0.38
N ARG A 37 33.26 -22.62 0.33
CA ARG A 37 34.62 -22.07 0.23
C ARG A 37 34.99 -21.83 -1.22
N VAL A 38 35.50 -20.64 -1.54
CA VAL A 38 36.10 -20.29 -2.82
C VAL A 38 37.62 -20.20 -2.60
N PRO A 39 38.44 -21.13 -3.10
CA PRO A 39 39.87 -21.07 -2.98
C PRO A 39 40.48 -19.89 -3.76
N ALA A 40 41.58 -19.34 -3.27
CA ALA A 40 42.32 -18.30 -3.94
C ALA A 40 42.66 -18.69 -5.38
N GLY A 41 42.53 -17.76 -6.33
CA GLY A 41 42.78 -17.97 -7.75
C GLY A 41 41.72 -18.82 -8.45
N THR A 42 40.63 -19.21 -7.81
CA THR A 42 39.53 -19.99 -8.36
C THR A 42 38.28 -19.11 -8.54
N THR A 43 37.53 -19.29 -9.62
CA THR A 43 36.28 -18.53 -9.82
C THR A 43 35.20 -19.00 -8.85
N ALA A 44 34.31 -18.08 -8.43
CA ALA A 44 33.12 -18.44 -7.68
C ALA A 44 32.26 -19.48 -8.42
N ALA A 45 32.18 -19.40 -9.75
CA ALA A 45 31.48 -20.39 -10.59
C ALA A 45 32.03 -21.81 -10.41
N ALA A 46 33.37 -21.97 -10.31
CA ALA A 46 34.01 -23.27 -10.13
C ALA A 46 33.70 -23.83 -8.71
N ALA A 47 33.71 -23.00 -7.70
CA ALA A 47 33.33 -23.40 -6.33
C ALA A 47 31.86 -23.80 -6.23
N VAL A 48 30.94 -23.05 -6.83
CA VAL A 48 29.50 -23.41 -6.95
C VAL A 48 29.32 -24.76 -7.66
N ALA A 49 30.09 -24.99 -8.71
CA ALA A 49 30.09 -26.29 -9.42
C ALA A 49 30.60 -27.44 -8.56
N ALA A 50 31.71 -27.25 -7.84
CA ALA A 50 32.29 -28.24 -6.95
C ALA A 50 31.34 -28.57 -5.76
N ALA A 51 30.54 -27.63 -5.31
CA ALA A 51 29.50 -27.83 -4.32
C ALA A 51 28.24 -28.53 -4.84
N GLY A 52 28.18 -28.84 -6.15
CA GLY A 52 27.03 -29.51 -6.77
C GLY A 52 25.76 -28.69 -6.88
N LEU A 53 25.87 -27.36 -6.75
CA LEU A 53 24.71 -26.45 -6.76
C LEU A 53 24.20 -26.20 -8.19
N PRO A 54 22.86 -25.97 -8.36
CA PRO A 54 22.27 -25.66 -9.66
C PRO A 54 22.85 -24.36 -10.25
N ARG A 55 23.26 -24.37 -11.51
CA ARG A 55 23.89 -23.22 -12.15
C ARG A 55 23.09 -22.62 -13.30
N ARG A 56 22.11 -23.33 -13.83
CA ARG A 56 21.26 -22.86 -14.94
C ARG A 56 20.05 -23.78 -15.14
N GLY A 57 18.93 -23.21 -15.56
CA GLY A 57 17.75 -23.96 -16.00
C GLY A 57 16.84 -24.43 -14.87
N ALA A 58 17.22 -24.20 -13.64
CA ALA A 58 16.38 -24.43 -12.46
C ALA A 58 16.01 -23.07 -11.84
N PRO A 59 14.82 -22.92 -11.23
CA PRO A 59 14.42 -21.68 -10.57
C PRO A 59 15.33 -21.29 -9.39
N ASP A 60 16.01 -22.24 -8.80
CA ASP A 60 16.98 -22.09 -7.70
C ASP A 60 18.44 -22.06 -8.17
N ALA A 61 18.68 -21.84 -9.48
CA ALA A 61 20.02 -21.71 -10.04
C ALA A 61 20.80 -20.57 -9.35
N VAL A 62 22.05 -20.84 -8.94
CA VAL A 62 22.94 -19.83 -8.36
C VAL A 62 23.36 -18.85 -9.46
N VAL A 63 23.12 -17.57 -9.24
CA VAL A 63 23.38 -16.48 -10.22
C VAL A 63 24.54 -15.57 -9.80
N VAL A 64 24.75 -15.38 -8.51
CA VAL A 64 25.87 -14.63 -7.90
C VAL A 64 26.21 -15.26 -6.55
N VAL A 65 27.27 -14.77 -5.90
CA VAL A 65 27.61 -15.12 -4.52
C VAL A 65 27.67 -13.87 -3.66
N ARG A 66 27.43 -14.03 -2.34
CA ARG A 66 27.59 -12.97 -1.35
C ARG A 66 28.83 -13.25 -0.52
N ASP A 67 29.76 -12.28 -0.44
CA ASP A 67 30.96 -12.39 0.42
C ASP A 67 30.64 -12.11 1.89
N ALA A 68 31.66 -12.24 2.74
CA ALA A 68 31.53 -12.04 4.19
C ALA A 68 31.12 -10.63 4.60
N ASP A 69 31.44 -9.63 3.75
CA ASP A 69 31.10 -8.22 3.96
C ASP A 69 29.68 -7.89 3.47
N GLY A 70 28.94 -8.88 3.01
CA GLY A 70 27.58 -8.73 2.47
C GLY A 70 27.50 -8.28 1.01
N THR A 71 28.65 -8.08 0.34
CA THR A 71 28.70 -7.63 -1.06
C THR A 71 28.40 -8.77 -2.03
N LEU A 72 27.54 -8.48 -3.02
CA LEU A 72 27.27 -9.43 -4.10
C LEU A 72 28.41 -9.42 -5.13
N ARG A 73 28.87 -10.61 -5.52
CA ARG A 73 29.96 -10.82 -6.48
C ARG A 73 29.49 -11.70 -7.64
N ASP A 74 29.99 -11.34 -8.85
CA ASP A 74 29.77 -12.17 -10.05
C ASP A 74 30.28 -13.60 -9.85
N LEU A 75 29.70 -14.56 -10.55
CA LEU A 75 30.26 -15.91 -10.58
C LEU A 75 31.63 -16.01 -11.29
N SER A 76 32.01 -14.99 -12.06
CA SER A 76 33.36 -14.85 -12.66
C SER A 76 34.40 -14.31 -11.69
N TRP A 77 34.00 -13.80 -10.52
CA TRP A 77 34.92 -13.25 -9.52
C TRP A 77 35.91 -14.30 -9.00
N VAL A 78 37.17 -13.88 -8.88
CA VAL A 78 38.29 -14.67 -8.39
C VAL A 78 38.88 -13.97 -7.16
N PRO A 79 38.82 -14.52 -5.96
CA PRO A 79 39.45 -13.93 -4.80
C PRO A 79 40.96 -14.19 -4.75
N ASP A 80 41.72 -13.24 -4.17
CA ASP A 80 43.15 -13.38 -3.96
C ASP A 80 43.53 -14.26 -2.78
N VAL A 81 42.59 -14.52 -1.86
CA VAL A 81 42.72 -15.37 -0.69
C VAL A 81 41.54 -16.33 -0.63
N ASP A 82 41.69 -17.41 0.13
CA ASP A 82 40.57 -18.32 0.39
C ASP A 82 39.46 -17.59 1.17
N VAL A 83 38.22 -17.63 0.66
CA VAL A 83 37.07 -16.96 1.26
C VAL A 83 35.87 -17.90 1.39
N GLU A 84 35.03 -17.62 2.36
CA GLU A 84 33.70 -18.21 2.44
C GLU A 84 32.67 -17.25 1.81
N VAL A 85 31.76 -17.80 1.01
CA VAL A 85 30.69 -17.03 0.37
C VAL A 85 29.37 -17.77 0.49
N THR A 86 28.27 -17.00 0.52
CA THR A 86 26.92 -17.57 0.46
C THR A 86 26.42 -17.55 -0.98
N PRO A 87 26.07 -18.70 -1.58
CA PRO A 87 25.46 -18.74 -2.90
C PRO A 87 24.10 -18.05 -2.91
N VAL A 88 23.80 -17.27 -3.95
CA VAL A 88 22.53 -16.56 -4.11
C VAL A 88 21.78 -17.15 -5.30
N ALA A 89 20.62 -17.72 -5.00
CA ALA A 89 19.76 -18.37 -5.99
C ALA A 89 18.87 -17.37 -6.75
N ALA A 90 18.52 -17.69 -7.98
CA ALA A 90 17.70 -16.87 -8.87
C ALA A 90 16.31 -16.54 -8.29
N ASN A 91 15.74 -17.44 -7.48
CA ASN A 91 14.43 -17.29 -6.85
C ASN A 91 14.45 -16.52 -5.51
N THR A 92 15.59 -15.97 -5.12
CA THR A 92 15.71 -15.02 -4.00
C THR A 92 15.51 -13.59 -4.48
N ASP A 93 15.24 -12.66 -3.56
CA ASP A 93 15.08 -11.24 -3.93
C ASP A 93 16.35 -10.66 -4.56
N ASP A 94 17.53 -10.95 -3.99
CA ASP A 94 18.82 -10.55 -4.56
C ASP A 94 19.06 -11.19 -5.92
N GLY A 95 18.76 -12.49 -6.06
CA GLY A 95 18.90 -13.20 -7.33
C GLY A 95 18.00 -12.62 -8.43
N ARG A 96 16.74 -12.32 -8.11
CA ARG A 96 15.82 -11.63 -9.02
C ARG A 96 16.30 -10.22 -9.35
N SER A 97 16.83 -9.49 -8.36
CA SER A 97 17.40 -8.16 -8.58
C SER A 97 18.52 -8.19 -9.60
N VAL A 98 19.46 -9.14 -9.50
CA VAL A 98 20.57 -9.30 -10.46
C VAL A 98 20.09 -9.73 -11.84
N ILE A 99 19.07 -10.61 -11.92
CA ILE A 99 18.45 -10.99 -13.22
C ILE A 99 17.80 -9.76 -13.87
N ARG A 100 17.06 -8.95 -13.11
CA ARG A 100 16.40 -7.72 -13.56
C ARG A 100 17.39 -6.70 -14.05
N HIS A 101 18.47 -6.47 -13.29
CA HIS A 101 19.58 -5.58 -13.67
C HIS A 101 20.21 -6.04 -14.99
N SER A 102 20.52 -7.32 -15.11
CA SER A 102 21.10 -7.88 -16.35
C SER A 102 20.13 -7.80 -17.52
N THR A 103 18.82 -7.92 -17.27
CA THR A 103 17.78 -7.76 -18.31
C THR A 103 17.66 -6.31 -18.77
N ALA A 104 17.86 -5.33 -17.86
CA ALA A 104 17.93 -3.90 -18.20
C ALA A 104 19.08 -3.62 -19.17
N HIS A 105 20.26 -4.24 -18.99
CA HIS A 105 21.38 -4.15 -19.93
C HIS A 105 21.05 -4.77 -21.30
N VAL A 106 20.35 -5.91 -21.33
CA VAL A 106 19.89 -6.52 -22.59
C VAL A 106 18.88 -5.60 -23.30
N LEU A 107 18.02 -4.88 -22.55
CA LEU A 107 17.14 -3.86 -23.11
C LEU A 107 17.95 -2.71 -23.70
N ALA A 108 18.93 -2.17 -22.98
CA ALA A 108 19.76 -1.05 -23.43
C ALA A 108 20.50 -1.39 -24.72
N GLN A 109 21.11 -2.59 -24.79
CA GLN A 109 21.72 -3.10 -26.02
C GLN A 109 20.70 -3.18 -27.17
N ALA A 110 19.53 -3.76 -26.96
CA ALA A 110 18.49 -3.89 -27.98
C ALA A 110 18.00 -2.52 -28.49
N VAL A 111 17.88 -1.54 -27.59
CA VAL A 111 17.51 -0.17 -27.99
C VAL A 111 18.59 0.46 -28.85
N GLN A 112 19.86 0.44 -28.45
CA GLN A 112 20.93 1.05 -29.26
C GLN A 112 21.13 0.36 -30.59
N GLU A 113 20.89 -0.96 -30.70
CA GLU A 113 20.96 -1.68 -31.97
C GLU A 113 19.83 -1.31 -32.95
N LEU A 114 18.61 -1.04 -32.43
CA LEU A 114 17.44 -0.68 -33.25
C LEU A 114 17.26 0.82 -33.41
N PHE A 115 17.72 1.60 -32.44
CA PHE A 115 17.66 3.06 -32.38
C PHE A 115 19.07 3.62 -32.12
N PRO A 116 19.97 3.69 -33.11
CA PRO A 116 21.38 4.03 -32.94
C PRO A 116 21.66 5.43 -32.40
N HIS A 117 20.63 6.32 -32.40
CA HIS A 117 20.73 7.67 -31.88
C HIS A 117 20.34 7.76 -30.40
N ALA A 118 19.78 6.68 -29.83
CA ALA A 118 19.39 6.65 -28.42
C ALA A 118 20.60 6.81 -27.50
N LYS A 119 20.50 7.73 -26.52
CA LYS A 119 21.50 7.92 -25.46
C LYS A 119 21.04 7.22 -24.21
N LEU A 120 21.99 6.63 -23.50
CA LEU A 120 21.74 5.83 -22.32
C LEU A 120 21.68 6.74 -21.08
N GLY A 121 20.59 6.64 -20.34
CA GLY A 121 20.45 7.16 -18.97
C GLY A 121 20.88 6.10 -17.95
N ILE A 122 19.95 5.69 -17.07
CA ILE A 122 20.16 4.68 -16.03
C ILE A 122 19.16 3.53 -16.14
N GLY A 123 19.56 2.34 -15.65
CA GLY A 123 18.76 1.12 -15.73
C GLY A 123 18.74 0.26 -14.48
N PRO A 124 18.27 0.77 -13.30
CA PRO A 124 18.27 -0.02 -12.08
C PRO A 124 17.18 -1.09 -12.06
N PRO A 125 17.39 -2.17 -11.31
CA PRO A 125 16.32 -3.06 -10.91
C PRO A 125 15.40 -2.36 -9.90
N ILE A 126 14.13 -2.73 -9.91
CA ILE A 126 13.12 -2.33 -8.94
C ILE A 126 12.45 -3.59 -8.37
N THR A 127 11.64 -3.45 -7.33
CA THR A 127 11.06 -4.57 -6.56
C THR A 127 10.49 -5.69 -7.43
N ASP A 128 9.65 -5.37 -8.43
CA ASP A 128 9.02 -6.38 -9.31
C ASP A 128 9.41 -6.27 -10.76
N GLY A 129 10.49 -5.55 -11.06
CA GLY A 129 10.90 -5.34 -12.44
C GLY A 129 12.20 -4.58 -12.57
N PHE A 130 12.33 -3.89 -13.67
CA PHE A 130 13.43 -3.00 -14.00
C PHE A 130 12.91 -1.88 -14.89
N TYR A 131 13.68 -0.83 -15.05
CA TYR A 131 13.48 0.14 -16.11
C TYR A 131 14.82 0.53 -16.72
N TYR A 132 14.77 1.21 -17.87
CA TYR A 132 15.92 1.90 -18.43
C TYR A 132 15.47 3.20 -19.09
N ASP A 133 16.25 4.28 -18.87
CA ASP A 133 15.99 5.62 -19.39
C ASP A 133 16.80 5.86 -20.66
N PHE A 134 16.13 6.40 -21.69
CA PHE A 134 16.72 6.70 -22.97
C PHE A 134 16.40 8.12 -23.39
N ASP A 135 17.40 8.84 -23.90
CA ASP A 135 17.15 10.06 -24.65
C ASP A 135 16.97 9.70 -26.13
N VAL A 136 15.76 9.90 -26.62
CA VAL A 136 15.34 9.60 -28.00
C VAL A 136 14.51 10.74 -28.54
N PRO A 137 14.57 10.99 -29.87
CA PRO A 137 13.82 12.09 -30.52
C PRO A 137 12.29 11.95 -30.40
N GLU A 138 11.80 10.72 -30.43
CA GLU A 138 10.37 10.42 -30.38
C GLU A 138 10.06 9.35 -29.32
N PRO A 139 8.87 9.41 -28.65
CA PRO A 139 8.46 8.43 -27.67
C PRO A 139 8.33 7.02 -28.26
N PHE A 140 8.68 5.99 -27.46
CA PHE A 140 8.47 4.60 -27.84
C PHE A 140 6.99 4.24 -27.90
N THR A 141 6.60 3.58 -29.00
CA THR A 141 5.26 3.05 -29.21
C THR A 141 5.10 1.62 -28.66
N PRO A 142 3.88 1.09 -28.49
CA PRO A 142 3.68 -0.33 -28.17
C PRO A 142 4.29 -1.29 -29.17
N GLU A 143 4.32 -0.93 -30.46
CA GLU A 143 4.93 -1.70 -31.55
C GLU A 143 6.46 -1.75 -31.43
N ASP A 144 7.07 -0.65 -30.97
CA ASP A 144 8.50 -0.60 -30.68
C ASP A 144 8.83 -1.53 -29.52
N LEU A 145 8.05 -1.52 -28.43
CA LEU A 145 8.25 -2.43 -27.31
C LEU A 145 8.18 -3.90 -27.75
N ALA A 146 7.23 -4.26 -28.62
CA ALA A 146 7.13 -5.61 -29.16
C ALA A 146 8.35 -5.99 -30.03
N THR A 147 8.91 -5.03 -30.74
CA THR A 147 10.09 -5.23 -31.58
C THR A 147 11.36 -5.35 -30.74
N LEU A 148 11.51 -4.50 -29.73
CA LEU A 148 12.59 -4.57 -28.74
C LEU A 148 12.57 -5.91 -28.00
N GLU A 149 11.41 -6.38 -27.55
CA GLU A 149 11.28 -7.66 -26.85
C GLU A 149 11.71 -8.83 -27.72
N ARG A 150 11.41 -8.81 -29.03
CA ARG A 150 11.91 -9.82 -29.97
C ARG A 150 13.43 -9.78 -30.10
N ARG A 151 14.04 -8.58 -30.16
CA ARG A 151 15.50 -8.43 -30.23
C ARG A 151 16.16 -8.89 -28.94
N MET A 152 15.64 -8.52 -27.78
CA MET A 152 16.10 -9.00 -26.48
C MET A 152 16.10 -10.52 -26.40
N ARG A 153 15.02 -11.18 -26.84
CA ARG A 153 14.95 -12.65 -26.89
C ARG A 153 16.04 -13.27 -27.75
N GLN A 154 16.43 -12.60 -28.85
CA GLN A 154 17.55 -13.05 -29.69
C GLN A 154 18.87 -12.92 -28.95
N ILE A 155 19.13 -11.78 -28.28
CA ILE A 155 20.34 -11.56 -27.46
C ILE A 155 20.44 -12.60 -26.34
N VAL A 156 19.31 -12.92 -25.67
CA VAL A 156 19.26 -13.98 -24.65
C VAL A 156 19.62 -15.35 -25.26
N LYS A 157 19.09 -15.68 -26.45
CA LYS A 157 19.37 -16.93 -27.17
C LYS A 157 20.83 -17.05 -27.60
N ASP A 158 21.45 -15.94 -27.98
CA ASP A 158 22.87 -15.90 -28.41
C ASP A 158 23.80 -16.24 -27.23
N GLY A 159 23.39 -15.94 -25.99
CA GLY A 159 24.13 -16.35 -24.80
C GLY A 159 25.39 -15.54 -24.57
N GLN A 160 25.33 -14.25 -24.81
CA GLN A 160 26.42 -13.32 -24.57
C GLN A 160 26.90 -13.39 -23.13
N LEU A 161 28.20 -13.21 -22.93
CA LEU A 161 28.82 -13.25 -21.61
C LEU A 161 28.84 -11.84 -20.99
N PHE A 162 28.44 -11.69 -19.77
CA PHE A 162 28.67 -10.47 -19.01
C PHE A 162 30.10 -10.49 -18.44
N CYS A 163 30.86 -9.45 -18.73
CA CYS A 163 32.27 -9.37 -18.35
C CYS A 163 32.56 -8.03 -17.69
N ARG A 164 32.86 -8.04 -16.38
CA ARG A 164 33.24 -6.83 -15.64
C ARG A 164 34.61 -6.33 -16.14
N ARG A 165 34.72 -5.05 -16.39
CA ARG A 165 35.92 -4.35 -16.77
C ARG A 165 36.13 -3.11 -15.92
N VAL A 166 37.33 -2.94 -15.38
CA VAL A 166 37.73 -1.75 -14.63
C VAL A 166 38.40 -0.77 -15.58
N TYR A 167 38.02 0.49 -15.54
CA TYR A 167 38.74 1.54 -16.27
C TYR A 167 40.05 1.85 -15.58
N GLU A 168 41.13 1.99 -16.36
CA GLU A 168 42.44 2.34 -15.84
C GLU A 168 42.49 3.79 -15.31
N SER A 169 41.63 4.66 -15.85
CA SER A 169 41.49 6.06 -15.41
C SER A 169 40.13 6.65 -15.79
N THR A 170 39.77 7.75 -15.15
CA THR A 170 38.57 8.54 -15.48
C THR A 170 38.63 9.10 -16.90
N GLU A 171 39.84 9.44 -17.39
CA GLU A 171 40.05 9.93 -18.77
C GLU A 171 39.72 8.87 -19.79
N GLN A 172 40.11 7.59 -19.55
CA GLN A 172 39.75 6.47 -20.39
C GLN A 172 38.23 6.29 -20.48
N ALA A 173 37.55 6.33 -19.36
CA ALA A 173 36.09 6.25 -19.29
C ALA A 173 35.41 7.39 -20.07
N ARG A 174 35.87 8.64 -19.89
CA ARG A 174 35.37 9.81 -20.63
C ARG A 174 35.59 9.66 -22.14
N ALA A 175 36.73 9.15 -22.57
CA ALA A 175 37.01 8.96 -23.98
C ALA A 175 36.10 7.90 -24.60
N GLU A 176 35.83 6.80 -23.89
CA GLU A 176 34.92 5.73 -24.35
C GLU A 176 33.47 6.18 -24.39
N LEU A 177 33.04 6.90 -23.34
CA LEU A 177 31.65 7.37 -23.15
C LEU A 177 31.39 8.72 -23.80
N ALA A 178 32.26 9.24 -24.65
CA ALA A 178 32.16 10.58 -25.23
C ALA A 178 30.85 10.88 -25.96
N ASN A 179 30.14 9.85 -26.42
CA ASN A 179 28.84 9.96 -27.09
C ASN A 179 27.65 9.73 -26.14
N GLU A 180 27.86 9.48 -24.85
CA GLU A 180 26.84 9.18 -23.84
C GLU A 180 26.83 10.28 -22.77
N PRO A 181 26.12 11.41 -23.00
CA PRO A 181 26.21 12.59 -22.15
C PRO A 181 25.78 12.31 -20.71
N TYR A 182 24.76 11.51 -20.48
CA TYR A 182 24.27 11.16 -19.15
C TYR A 182 25.26 10.26 -18.40
N LYS A 183 25.97 9.36 -19.11
CA LYS A 183 27.03 8.53 -18.52
C LYS A 183 28.26 9.37 -18.16
N LEU A 184 28.59 10.37 -18.97
CA LEU A 184 29.67 11.34 -18.64
C LEU A 184 29.34 12.13 -17.37
N GLU A 185 28.12 12.59 -17.22
CA GLU A 185 27.66 13.28 -16.02
C GLU A 185 27.80 12.39 -14.78
N LEU A 186 27.47 11.08 -14.88
CA LEU A 186 27.66 10.12 -13.80
C LEU A 186 29.14 9.90 -13.45
N VAL A 187 30.04 9.87 -14.44
CA VAL A 187 31.50 9.77 -14.24
C VAL A 187 32.06 10.99 -13.52
N ASP A 188 31.51 12.17 -13.81
CA ASP A 188 31.98 13.45 -13.25
C ASP A 188 31.42 13.71 -11.84
N ASP A 189 30.26 13.16 -11.52
CA ASP A 189 29.61 13.30 -10.23
C ASP A 189 30.19 12.30 -9.22
N LYS A 190 31.27 12.73 -8.52
CA LYS A 190 31.91 11.97 -7.45
C LYS A 190 31.16 12.08 -6.12
N SER A 191 30.06 12.83 -6.06
CA SER A 191 29.20 12.88 -4.88
C SER A 191 28.51 11.53 -4.74
N GLY A 192 28.85 10.80 -3.68
CA GLY A 192 28.42 9.42 -3.47
C GLY A 192 26.95 9.29 -3.06
N ASP A 193 26.03 9.71 -3.93
CA ASP A 193 24.64 9.31 -3.79
C ASP A 193 24.53 7.80 -4.01
N ALA A 194 24.44 7.07 -2.90
CA ALA A 194 24.37 5.61 -2.85
C ALA A 194 23.18 5.01 -3.61
N GLU A 195 22.22 5.83 -4.06
CA GLU A 195 21.04 5.42 -4.82
C GLU A 195 21.32 5.19 -6.31
N ILE A 196 22.45 5.69 -6.85
CA ILE A 196 22.77 5.47 -8.26
C ILE A 196 23.64 4.21 -8.39
N MET A 197 23.02 3.06 -8.66
CA MET A 197 23.71 1.75 -8.80
C MET A 197 24.79 1.70 -9.88
N GLU A 198 24.96 2.71 -10.69
CA GLU A 198 25.88 2.72 -11.83
C GLU A 198 27.26 3.28 -11.48
N VAL A 199 27.38 4.14 -10.47
CA VAL A 199 28.65 4.74 -10.03
C VAL A 199 28.70 4.77 -8.51
N GLY A 200 29.73 4.13 -7.95
CA GLY A 200 29.96 4.16 -6.49
C GLY A 200 31.00 3.11 -6.11
N GLY A 201 31.85 3.44 -5.15
CA GLY A 201 33.03 2.67 -4.74
C GLY A 201 34.31 3.27 -5.30
N ASP A 202 35.45 2.66 -4.95
CA ASP A 202 36.80 3.18 -5.31
C ASP A 202 37.17 2.96 -6.78
N GLU A 203 36.43 2.13 -7.52
CA GLU A 203 36.73 1.72 -8.91
C GLU A 203 35.60 2.10 -9.87
N LEU A 204 35.98 2.72 -10.99
CA LEU A 204 35.07 2.98 -12.11
C LEU A 204 35.00 1.75 -13.02
N THR A 205 33.80 1.19 -13.23
CA THR A 205 33.62 -0.09 -13.93
C THR A 205 32.60 -0.02 -15.04
N ALA A 206 32.78 -0.90 -16.02
CA ALA A 206 31.82 -1.19 -17.08
C ALA A 206 31.53 -2.70 -17.15
N TYR A 207 30.41 -3.06 -17.73
CA TYR A 207 30.14 -4.43 -18.13
C TYR A 207 30.02 -4.52 -19.64
N ASP A 208 30.85 -5.40 -20.21
CA ASP A 208 30.86 -5.70 -21.63
C ASP A 208 30.08 -6.97 -21.91
N ASN A 209 29.23 -6.94 -22.93
CA ASN A 209 28.55 -8.11 -23.48
C ASN A 209 29.46 -8.70 -24.58
N LEU A 210 30.01 -9.90 -24.35
CA LEU A 210 30.93 -10.54 -25.26
C LEU A 210 30.28 -11.70 -26.03
N ASP A 211 30.68 -11.89 -27.29
CA ASP A 211 30.35 -13.11 -28.02
C ASP A 211 30.91 -14.34 -27.29
N PRO A 212 30.10 -15.38 -27.02
CA PRO A 212 30.55 -16.53 -26.25
C PRO A 212 31.65 -17.37 -26.94
N ARG A 213 31.83 -17.22 -28.26
CA ARG A 213 32.81 -18.01 -29.06
C ARG A 213 34.06 -17.21 -29.38
N THR A 214 33.86 -15.98 -29.92
CA THR A 214 34.98 -15.14 -30.38
C THR A 214 35.57 -14.29 -29.25
N ARG A 215 34.79 -14.07 -28.16
CA ARG A 215 35.12 -13.14 -27.07
C ARG A 215 35.21 -11.68 -27.52
N GLU A 216 34.75 -11.37 -28.72
CA GLU A 216 34.63 -9.98 -29.18
C GLU A 216 33.55 -9.23 -28.39
N ARG A 217 33.82 -7.96 -28.11
CA ARG A 217 32.83 -7.07 -27.46
C ARG A 217 31.73 -6.73 -28.46
N LEU A 218 30.50 -7.06 -28.08
CA LEU A 218 29.31 -6.75 -28.86
C LEU A 218 28.66 -5.43 -28.41
N TRP A 219 28.70 -5.18 -27.12
CA TRP A 219 28.10 -4.01 -26.48
C TRP A 219 28.70 -3.83 -25.08
N GLY A 220 28.49 -2.66 -24.45
CA GLY A 220 28.90 -2.44 -23.06
C GLY A 220 28.38 -1.14 -22.52
N ASP A 221 28.25 -1.08 -21.20
CA ASP A 221 27.72 0.07 -20.45
C ASP A 221 28.48 0.32 -19.15
N LEU A 222 28.48 1.59 -18.72
CA LEU A 222 28.97 1.98 -17.39
C LEU A 222 28.08 1.35 -16.33
N CYS A 223 28.66 0.52 -15.47
CA CYS A 223 27.88 -0.22 -14.48
C CYS A 223 28.78 -0.77 -13.37
N ARG A 224 28.23 -0.81 -12.17
CA ARG A 224 28.86 -1.37 -10.96
C ARG A 224 28.69 -2.89 -10.84
N GLY A 225 27.62 -3.43 -11.41
CA GLY A 225 27.25 -4.82 -11.25
C GLY A 225 26.60 -5.15 -9.91
N PRO A 226 26.52 -6.45 -9.52
CA PRO A 226 26.94 -7.59 -10.32
C PRO A 226 25.94 -7.97 -11.40
N HIS A 227 26.38 -8.85 -12.30
CA HIS A 227 25.54 -9.43 -13.36
C HIS A 227 25.55 -10.96 -13.34
N ILE A 228 24.51 -11.54 -13.96
CA ILE A 228 24.48 -12.97 -14.25
C ILE A 228 25.61 -13.35 -15.22
N PRO A 229 26.10 -14.62 -15.25
CA PRO A 229 27.24 -14.99 -16.07
C PRO A 229 27.05 -14.84 -17.58
N THR A 230 25.83 -15.08 -18.04
CA THR A 230 25.47 -14.98 -19.48
C THR A 230 24.01 -14.57 -19.63
N THR A 231 23.67 -13.96 -20.78
CA THR A 231 22.29 -13.57 -21.08
C THR A 231 21.34 -14.79 -21.08
N LYS A 232 21.83 -16.03 -21.26
CA LYS A 232 21.01 -17.25 -21.11
C LYS A 232 20.50 -17.52 -19.69
N HIS A 233 20.99 -16.83 -18.70
CA HIS A 233 20.49 -16.91 -17.33
C HIS A 233 19.30 -15.96 -17.08
N ILE A 234 18.75 -15.34 -18.12
CA ILE A 234 17.47 -14.63 -18.11
C ILE A 234 16.39 -15.62 -18.59
N PRO A 235 15.65 -16.28 -17.67
CA PRO A 235 14.74 -17.36 -18.08
C PRO A 235 13.46 -16.82 -18.71
N ALA A 236 12.91 -15.72 -18.13
CA ALA A 236 11.66 -15.13 -18.57
C ALA A 236 11.64 -13.62 -18.29
N PHE A 237 11.15 -12.85 -19.24
CA PHE A 237 10.98 -11.40 -19.10
C PHE A 237 9.85 -10.87 -19.98
N LYS A 238 9.35 -9.66 -19.66
CA LYS A 238 8.34 -8.95 -20.43
C LYS A 238 8.58 -7.44 -20.33
N LEU A 239 8.51 -6.73 -21.46
CA LEU A 239 8.39 -5.27 -21.45
C LEU A 239 6.93 -4.90 -21.22
N THR A 240 6.68 -3.93 -20.33
CA THR A 240 5.32 -3.63 -19.85
C THR A 240 4.77 -2.32 -20.41
N ARG A 241 5.56 -1.25 -20.38
CA ARG A 241 5.13 0.09 -20.82
C ARG A 241 6.32 1.02 -21.06
N SER A 242 6.05 2.15 -21.70
CA SER A 242 6.96 3.30 -21.75
C SER A 242 6.28 4.53 -21.13
N SER A 243 7.07 5.48 -20.63
CA SER A 243 6.60 6.78 -20.16
C SER A 243 7.73 7.80 -20.21
N ALA A 244 7.39 9.10 -20.24
CA ALA A 244 8.35 10.16 -19.98
C ALA A 244 8.83 10.11 -18.52
N ALA A 245 10.11 10.46 -18.31
CA ALA A 245 10.70 10.62 -16.99
C ALA A 245 11.77 11.71 -17.05
N TYR A 246 11.82 12.58 -16.05
CA TYR A 246 12.87 13.60 -15.98
C TYR A 246 14.17 13.00 -15.46
N TRP A 247 15.28 13.40 -16.08
CA TRP A 247 16.61 12.97 -15.65
C TRP A 247 16.83 13.31 -14.16
N ARG A 248 17.26 12.32 -13.38
CA ARG A 248 17.42 12.41 -11.91
C ARG A 248 16.15 12.88 -11.16
N GLY A 249 14.97 12.68 -11.75
CA GLY A 249 13.72 13.08 -11.11
C GLY A 249 13.47 14.59 -10.99
N ASP A 250 14.32 15.44 -11.54
CA ASP A 250 14.16 16.89 -11.51
C ASP A 250 13.45 17.38 -12.80
N GLN A 251 12.31 18.02 -12.64
CA GLN A 251 11.50 18.55 -13.73
C GLN A 251 12.22 19.65 -14.58
N ASN A 252 13.31 20.20 -14.07
CA ASN A 252 14.14 21.19 -14.79
C ASN A 252 15.17 20.54 -15.72
N ASN A 253 15.39 19.22 -15.58
CA ASN A 253 16.31 18.46 -16.42
C ASN A 253 15.62 17.92 -17.67
N ALA A 254 16.42 17.28 -18.55
CA ALA A 254 15.92 16.66 -19.79
C ALA A 254 14.83 15.63 -19.52
N SER A 255 13.80 15.61 -20.38
CA SER A 255 12.76 14.57 -20.36
C SER A 255 13.20 13.38 -21.19
N LEU A 256 13.46 12.27 -20.55
CA LEU A 256 13.86 10.99 -21.16
C LEU A 256 12.65 10.08 -21.36
N GLN A 257 12.82 9.06 -22.19
CA GLN A 257 11.84 7.98 -22.34
C GLN A 257 12.26 6.78 -21.51
N ARG A 258 11.41 6.40 -20.55
CA ARG A 258 11.62 5.27 -19.64
C ARG A 258 10.85 4.06 -20.14
N ILE A 259 11.55 2.95 -20.41
CA ILE A 259 10.92 1.65 -20.70
C ILE A 259 10.93 0.81 -19.43
N TYR A 260 9.79 0.28 -19.05
CA TYR A 260 9.64 -0.65 -17.94
C TYR A 260 9.54 -2.08 -18.42
N GLY A 261 10.14 -2.97 -17.64
CA GLY A 261 10.03 -4.41 -17.84
C GLY A 261 10.05 -5.18 -16.53
N THR A 262 9.80 -6.47 -16.63
CA THR A 262 9.90 -7.40 -15.49
C THR A 262 10.65 -8.65 -15.93
N ALA A 263 11.41 -9.27 -15.00
CA ALA A 263 12.13 -10.51 -15.25
C ALA A 263 12.09 -11.41 -14.02
N TRP A 264 11.96 -12.72 -14.27
CA TRP A 264 11.68 -13.73 -13.25
C TRP A 264 12.50 -14.99 -13.48
N GLU A 265 12.70 -15.78 -12.42
CA GLU A 265 13.48 -17.02 -12.41
C GLU A 265 12.88 -18.16 -13.24
N SER A 266 11.63 -18.06 -13.67
CA SER A 266 10.98 -19.03 -14.57
C SER A 266 9.81 -18.39 -15.34
N GLN A 267 9.37 -19.07 -16.43
CA GLN A 267 8.18 -18.64 -17.17
C GLN A 267 6.93 -18.69 -16.29
N GLU A 268 6.80 -19.72 -15.44
CA GLU A 268 5.65 -19.85 -14.52
C GLU A 268 5.62 -18.71 -13.51
N ALA A 269 6.78 -18.26 -13.00
CA ALA A 269 6.85 -17.12 -12.11
C ALA A 269 6.44 -15.81 -12.82
N LEU A 270 6.91 -15.61 -14.06
CA LEU A 270 6.49 -14.48 -14.89
C LEU A 270 4.99 -14.50 -15.16
N ASP A 271 4.44 -15.66 -15.55
CA ASP A 271 3.01 -15.80 -15.86
C ASP A 271 2.13 -15.53 -14.63
N ARG A 272 2.53 -16.01 -13.45
CA ARG A 272 1.87 -15.68 -12.18
C ARG A 272 1.89 -14.17 -11.90
N HIS A 273 3.06 -13.53 -12.08
CA HIS A 273 3.18 -12.08 -11.88
C HIS A 273 2.31 -11.29 -12.86
N LEU A 274 2.29 -11.65 -14.14
CA LEU A 274 1.45 -10.99 -15.14
C LEU A 274 -0.04 -11.20 -14.85
N ALA A 275 -0.43 -12.37 -14.36
CA ALA A 275 -1.81 -12.62 -13.91
C ALA A 275 -2.19 -11.75 -12.71
N LEU A 276 -1.28 -11.56 -11.73
CA LEU A 276 -1.49 -10.64 -10.61
C LEU A 276 -1.64 -9.18 -11.07
N ILE A 277 -0.83 -8.72 -12.02
CA ILE A 277 -0.97 -7.37 -12.60
C ILE A 277 -2.33 -7.22 -13.29
N ALA A 278 -2.74 -8.20 -14.11
CA ALA A 278 -4.02 -8.16 -14.80
C ALA A 278 -5.19 -8.13 -13.80
N GLU A 279 -5.10 -8.93 -12.73
CA GLU A 279 -6.11 -8.95 -11.67
C GLU A 279 -6.13 -7.62 -10.89
N ALA A 280 -4.95 -7.03 -10.59
CA ALA A 280 -4.86 -5.71 -9.97
C ALA A 280 -5.51 -4.61 -10.83
N GLN A 281 -5.28 -4.63 -12.15
CA GLN A 281 -5.92 -3.70 -13.08
C GLN A 281 -7.45 -3.91 -13.15
N ARG A 282 -7.91 -5.15 -13.06
CA ARG A 282 -9.34 -5.48 -13.02
C ARG A 282 -10.00 -4.95 -11.75
N ARG A 283 -9.28 -4.95 -10.63
CA ARG A 283 -9.76 -4.50 -9.31
C ARG A 283 -9.52 -3.02 -9.04
N ASP A 284 -8.82 -2.30 -9.91
CA ASP A 284 -8.48 -0.88 -9.70
C ASP A 284 -9.72 -0.07 -9.29
N HIS A 285 -9.68 0.54 -8.11
CA HIS A 285 -10.80 1.29 -7.54
C HIS A 285 -11.24 2.45 -8.43
N ARG A 286 -10.34 3.04 -9.23
CA ARG A 286 -10.66 4.13 -10.17
C ARG A 286 -11.59 3.64 -11.28
N LYS A 287 -11.34 2.43 -11.79
CA LYS A 287 -12.18 1.77 -12.79
C LYS A 287 -13.50 1.33 -12.18
N LEU A 288 -13.43 0.60 -11.06
CA LEU A 288 -14.63 0.12 -10.36
C LEU A 288 -15.50 1.27 -9.83
N GLY A 289 -14.89 2.39 -9.41
CA GLY A 289 -15.59 3.58 -8.97
C GLY A 289 -16.51 4.16 -10.04
N VAL A 290 -16.06 4.19 -11.29
CA VAL A 290 -16.85 4.62 -12.44
C VAL A 290 -17.90 3.56 -12.81
N GLU A 291 -17.50 2.28 -12.95
CA GLU A 291 -18.40 1.19 -13.35
C GLU A 291 -19.57 0.97 -12.37
N LEU A 292 -19.31 1.17 -11.07
CA LEU A 292 -20.29 0.98 -9.99
C LEU A 292 -20.96 2.28 -9.54
N ASP A 293 -20.59 3.42 -10.14
CA ASP A 293 -21.11 4.75 -9.80
C ASP A 293 -20.88 5.12 -8.32
N LEU A 294 -19.63 4.95 -7.84
CA LEU A 294 -19.29 5.19 -6.44
C LEU A 294 -18.72 6.60 -6.18
N PHE A 295 -17.82 7.08 -7.04
CA PHE A 295 -17.17 8.39 -6.91
C PHE A 295 -16.57 8.84 -8.24
N SER A 296 -16.21 10.13 -8.29
CA SER A 296 -15.50 10.76 -9.41
C SER A 296 -14.49 11.81 -8.94
N PHE A 297 -13.64 12.26 -9.86
CA PHE A 297 -12.69 13.35 -9.68
C PHE A 297 -12.91 14.39 -10.80
N PRO A 298 -13.91 15.27 -10.69
CA PRO A 298 -14.15 16.31 -11.70
C PRO A 298 -13.00 17.30 -11.76
N ASP A 299 -12.54 17.63 -12.97
CA ASP A 299 -11.45 18.59 -13.19
C ASP A 299 -11.78 20.00 -12.65
N GLU A 300 -13.07 20.35 -12.65
CA GLU A 300 -13.58 21.65 -12.16
C GLU A 300 -13.34 21.85 -10.66
N ILE A 301 -13.25 20.77 -9.89
CA ILE A 301 -12.98 20.82 -8.43
C ILE A 301 -11.47 20.86 -8.17
N GLY A 302 -10.69 20.22 -9.04
CA GLY A 302 -9.25 20.12 -8.92
C GLY A 302 -8.74 18.73 -8.54
N SER A 303 -7.48 18.49 -8.85
CA SER A 303 -6.82 17.18 -8.67
C SER A 303 -6.75 16.78 -7.20
N GLY A 304 -7.07 15.51 -6.92
CA GLY A 304 -6.97 14.92 -5.58
C GLY A 304 -8.12 15.29 -4.63
N LEU A 305 -9.25 15.74 -5.17
CA LEU A 305 -10.48 16.03 -4.40
C LEU A 305 -11.61 15.14 -4.92
N ALA A 306 -11.98 14.13 -4.13
CA ALA A 306 -12.97 13.12 -4.51
C ALA A 306 -14.41 13.60 -4.26
N VAL A 307 -15.31 13.30 -5.20
CA VAL A 307 -16.75 13.46 -5.04
C VAL A 307 -17.38 12.10 -4.96
N PHE A 308 -18.03 11.79 -3.83
CA PHE A 308 -18.76 10.54 -3.64
C PHE A 308 -20.17 10.65 -4.22
N HIS A 309 -20.55 9.72 -5.08
CA HIS A 309 -21.88 9.59 -5.64
C HIS A 309 -22.83 8.93 -4.64
N PRO A 310 -24.16 8.90 -4.85
CA PRO A 310 -25.11 8.35 -3.86
C PRO A 310 -24.75 6.95 -3.36
N LYS A 311 -24.33 6.03 -4.25
CA LYS A 311 -23.94 4.67 -3.86
C LYS A 311 -22.66 4.66 -3.03
N GLY A 312 -21.64 5.42 -3.44
CA GLY A 312 -20.41 5.58 -2.66
C GLY A 312 -20.64 6.27 -1.33
N GLY A 313 -21.54 7.27 -1.31
CA GLY A 313 -21.95 7.95 -0.08
C GLY A 313 -22.62 7.02 0.94
N VAL A 314 -23.40 6.03 0.47
CA VAL A 314 -23.96 4.99 1.36
C VAL A 314 -22.86 4.13 1.96
N VAL A 315 -21.94 3.59 1.15
CA VAL A 315 -20.84 2.77 1.67
C VAL A 315 -19.99 3.55 2.67
N ARG A 316 -19.63 4.80 2.33
CA ARG A 316 -18.88 5.70 3.22
C ARG A 316 -19.60 5.91 4.55
N ARG A 317 -20.90 6.17 4.54
CA ARG A 317 -21.71 6.31 5.75
C ARG A 317 -21.70 5.06 6.61
N GLU A 318 -21.89 3.88 6.01
CA GLU A 318 -21.87 2.61 6.74
C GLU A 318 -20.50 2.35 7.41
N LEU A 319 -19.38 2.69 6.71
CA LEU A 319 -18.03 2.64 7.27
C LEU A 319 -17.90 3.56 8.49
N GLU A 320 -18.32 4.82 8.36
CA GLU A 320 -18.23 5.81 9.43
C GLU A 320 -19.13 5.44 10.62
N ASP A 321 -20.37 5.03 10.38
CA ASP A 321 -21.34 4.72 11.43
C ASP A 321 -20.94 3.46 12.21
N TYR A 322 -20.38 2.45 11.55
CA TYR A 322 -19.84 1.29 12.24
C TYR A 322 -18.64 1.66 13.12
N SER A 323 -17.69 2.40 12.55
CA SER A 323 -16.55 2.89 13.29
C SER A 323 -16.96 3.74 14.51
N ARG A 324 -17.96 4.64 14.37
CA ARG A 324 -18.49 5.44 15.49
C ARG A 324 -19.00 4.56 16.63
N ARG A 325 -19.78 3.52 16.32
CA ARG A 325 -20.29 2.61 17.37
C ARG A 325 -19.14 1.96 18.13
N LYS A 326 -18.15 1.41 17.43
CA LYS A 326 -16.97 0.77 18.02
C LYS A 326 -16.16 1.73 18.89
N HIS A 327 -15.97 2.97 18.44
CA HIS A 327 -15.30 4.00 19.25
C HIS A 327 -16.07 4.37 20.50
N THR A 328 -17.41 4.48 20.41
CA THR A 328 -18.26 4.75 21.57
C THR A 328 -18.16 3.61 22.59
N GLU A 329 -18.20 2.35 22.13
CA GLU A 329 -18.02 1.16 22.97
C GLU A 329 -16.65 1.11 23.65
N ALA A 330 -15.60 1.61 22.98
CA ALA A 330 -14.24 1.71 23.48
C ALA A 330 -13.98 2.97 24.36
N GLY A 331 -15.02 3.77 24.64
CA GLY A 331 -14.96 4.92 25.53
C GLY A 331 -14.31 6.18 24.93
N TYR A 332 -14.40 6.37 23.61
CA TYR A 332 -13.98 7.60 22.97
C TYR A 332 -15.06 8.68 23.02
N GLU A 333 -14.64 9.93 23.24
CA GLU A 333 -15.47 11.12 23.20
C GLU A 333 -15.37 11.81 21.85
N PHE A 334 -16.53 12.06 21.22
CA PHE A 334 -16.58 12.70 19.90
C PHE A 334 -16.39 14.20 19.99
N VAL A 335 -15.52 14.71 19.14
CA VAL A 335 -15.26 16.15 18.96
C VAL A 335 -15.39 16.53 17.48
N ASN A 336 -15.46 17.83 17.23
CA ASN A 336 -15.44 18.38 15.87
C ASN A 336 -14.63 19.66 15.86
N THR A 337 -13.67 19.77 14.96
CA THR A 337 -12.74 20.90 14.90
C THR A 337 -12.86 21.63 13.56
N PRO A 338 -12.62 22.97 13.52
CA PRO A 338 -12.76 23.76 12.29
C PRO A 338 -11.70 23.40 11.26
N HIS A 339 -12.02 23.58 9.97
CA HIS A 339 -11.13 23.30 8.85
C HIS A 339 -10.02 24.33 8.67
N ILE A 340 -10.26 25.56 9.13
CA ILE A 340 -9.33 26.68 9.02
C ILE A 340 -8.95 27.21 10.40
N THR A 341 -7.71 27.68 10.54
CA THR A 341 -7.23 28.27 11.78
C THR A 341 -6.14 29.31 11.50
N LYS A 342 -5.89 30.18 12.47
CA LYS A 342 -4.82 31.18 12.41
C LYS A 342 -3.45 30.53 12.36
N ALA A 343 -2.51 31.15 11.62
CA ALA A 343 -1.12 30.72 11.52
C ALA A 343 -0.45 30.45 12.88
N GLN A 344 -0.78 31.23 13.91
CA GLN A 344 -0.18 31.12 15.26
C GLN A 344 -0.31 29.69 15.84
N LEU A 345 -1.43 28.99 15.57
CA LEU A 345 -1.60 27.62 16.08
C LEU A 345 -0.58 26.67 15.45
N PHE A 346 -0.29 26.85 14.17
CA PHE A 346 0.67 26.01 13.44
C PHE A 346 2.15 26.38 13.71
N HIS A 347 2.42 27.61 14.16
CA HIS A 347 3.72 27.96 14.76
C HIS A 347 3.89 27.27 16.11
N THR A 348 2.85 27.32 16.99
CA THR A 348 2.90 26.63 18.30
C THR A 348 3.15 25.14 18.14
N SER A 349 2.47 24.47 17.21
CA SER A 349 2.65 23.04 16.96
C SER A 349 3.89 22.67 16.16
N GLY A 350 4.56 23.64 15.49
CA GLY A 350 5.74 23.43 14.65
C GLY A 350 5.43 22.96 13.21
N HIS A 351 4.16 22.92 12.81
CA HIS A 351 3.83 22.51 11.44
C HIS A 351 4.40 23.45 10.37
N LEU A 352 4.43 24.75 10.63
CA LEU A 352 5.00 25.73 9.70
C LEU A 352 6.53 25.66 9.64
N ASP A 353 7.19 25.10 10.65
CA ASP A 353 8.65 24.95 10.66
C ASP A 353 9.09 23.67 9.92
N TRP A 354 8.31 22.58 10.02
CA TRP A 354 8.72 21.24 9.56
C TRP A 354 7.85 20.65 8.44
N TYR A 355 6.67 21.23 8.19
CA TYR A 355 5.69 20.65 7.27
C TYR A 355 5.10 21.69 6.28
N ALA A 356 5.67 22.86 6.18
CA ALA A 356 5.14 23.98 5.38
C ALA A 356 4.90 23.59 3.90
N ASP A 357 5.81 22.82 3.29
CA ASP A 357 5.72 22.37 1.89
C ASP A 357 4.51 21.46 1.63
N GLY A 358 4.01 20.78 2.66
CA GLY A 358 2.82 19.94 2.62
C GLY A 358 1.51 20.69 2.92
N MET A 359 1.55 21.99 3.16
CA MET A 359 0.37 22.79 3.48
C MET A 359 -0.08 23.63 2.27
N PHE A 360 -1.41 23.80 2.13
CA PHE A 360 -1.93 24.78 1.18
C PHE A 360 -1.51 26.21 1.59
N PRO A 361 -1.29 27.12 0.61
CA PRO A 361 -0.94 28.50 0.91
C PRO A 361 -1.97 29.16 1.84
N PRO A 362 -1.55 30.14 2.65
CA PRO A 362 -2.47 30.83 3.55
C PRO A 362 -3.52 31.64 2.82
N MET A 363 -4.69 31.74 3.46
CA MET A 363 -5.72 32.72 3.12
C MET A 363 -5.44 33.99 3.93
N HIS A 364 -5.12 35.10 3.27
CA HIS A 364 -4.82 36.36 3.93
C HIS A 364 -6.10 37.17 4.18
N ILE A 365 -6.25 37.68 5.40
CA ILE A 365 -7.26 38.68 5.76
C ILE A 365 -6.55 39.99 5.96
N ASP A 366 -6.91 41.00 5.19
CA ASP A 366 -6.27 42.33 5.21
C ASP A 366 -6.40 43.03 6.55
N ALA A 367 -5.50 43.96 6.79
CA ALA A 367 -5.56 44.83 7.97
C ALA A 367 -6.74 45.78 7.88
N GLU A 368 -7.45 46.00 9.00
CA GLU A 368 -8.47 47.06 9.10
C GLU A 368 -7.79 48.37 9.54
N HIS A 369 -8.12 49.47 8.84
CA HIS A 369 -7.56 50.78 9.12
C HIS A 369 -8.61 51.74 9.69
N ASN A 370 -8.17 52.64 10.53
CA ASN A 370 -8.96 53.78 11.00
C ASN A 370 -9.05 54.85 9.87
N PRO A 371 -9.98 55.82 9.97
CA PRO A 371 -10.08 56.91 8.99
C PRO A 371 -8.77 57.75 8.82
N ASP A 372 -7.90 57.74 9.82
CA ASP A 372 -6.61 58.42 9.81
C ASP A 372 -5.47 57.61 9.19
N GLY A 373 -5.78 56.40 8.68
CA GLY A 373 -4.81 55.47 8.07
C GLY A 373 -4.05 54.58 9.07
N SER A 374 -4.23 54.76 10.36
CA SER A 374 -3.61 53.89 11.39
C SER A 374 -4.25 52.49 11.36
N VAL A 375 -3.45 51.45 11.67
CA VAL A 375 -3.96 50.07 11.69
C VAL A 375 -4.84 49.89 12.92
N ARG A 376 -6.14 49.64 12.71
CA ARG A 376 -7.11 49.30 13.74
C ARG A 376 -6.97 47.85 14.18
N LYS A 377 -6.79 46.96 13.21
CA LYS A 377 -6.62 45.53 13.43
C LYS A 377 -5.60 45.01 12.40
N PRO A 378 -4.54 44.32 12.81
CA PRO A 378 -3.56 43.78 11.88
C PRO A 378 -4.16 42.69 11.00
N GLY A 379 -3.63 42.57 9.79
CA GLY A 379 -3.93 41.44 8.89
C GLY A 379 -3.55 40.10 9.53
N GLN A 380 -4.19 39.03 9.11
CA GLN A 380 -4.00 37.70 9.68
C GLN A 380 -4.05 36.64 8.59
N ASP A 381 -3.14 35.67 8.70
CA ASP A 381 -3.13 34.48 7.84
C ASP A 381 -3.89 33.34 8.48
N TYR A 382 -4.74 32.70 7.68
CA TYR A 382 -5.45 31.48 8.01
C TYR A 382 -5.01 30.37 7.09
N TYR A 383 -4.86 29.17 7.63
CA TYR A 383 -4.49 27.95 6.90
C TYR A 383 -5.58 26.91 6.95
N LEU A 384 -5.71 26.12 5.89
CA LEU A 384 -6.39 24.83 5.95
C LEU A 384 -5.58 23.88 6.84
N LYS A 385 -6.22 23.15 7.75
CA LYS A 385 -5.54 22.25 8.67
C LYS A 385 -4.96 21.04 7.93
N PRO A 386 -3.65 20.74 8.06
CA PRO A 386 -3.04 19.51 7.53
C PRO A 386 -3.21 18.31 8.48
N MET A 387 -3.51 18.58 9.76
CA MET A 387 -3.70 17.62 10.85
C MET A 387 -4.67 18.18 11.89
N ASN A 388 -5.30 17.29 12.69
CA ASN A 388 -6.29 17.66 13.72
C ASN A 388 -5.67 17.85 15.12
N CYS A 389 -4.50 17.29 15.37
CA CYS A 389 -3.85 17.22 16.67
C CYS A 389 -3.73 18.58 17.42
N PRO A 390 -3.40 19.73 16.78
CA PRO A 390 -3.32 21.00 17.51
C PRO A 390 -4.64 21.42 18.16
N MET A 391 -5.76 21.12 17.49
CA MET A 391 -7.09 21.46 18.01
C MET A 391 -7.49 20.57 19.18
N HIS A 392 -7.14 19.28 19.16
CA HIS A 392 -7.39 18.38 20.29
C HIS A 392 -6.57 18.79 21.52
N CYS A 393 -5.34 19.30 21.34
CA CYS A 393 -4.58 19.91 22.44
C CYS A 393 -5.31 21.14 23.05
N LEU A 394 -5.93 21.98 22.21
CA LEU A 394 -6.75 23.10 22.70
C LEU A 394 -7.98 22.63 23.48
N ILE A 395 -8.63 21.53 23.06
CA ILE A 395 -9.77 20.95 23.80
C ILE A 395 -9.29 20.43 25.16
N PHE A 396 -8.15 19.74 25.24
CA PHE A 396 -7.57 19.31 26.50
C PHE A 396 -7.30 20.50 27.42
N ARG A 397 -6.68 21.55 26.90
CA ARG A 397 -6.27 22.78 27.64
C ARG A 397 -7.43 23.70 28.01
N ALA A 398 -8.62 23.55 27.40
CA ALA A 398 -9.73 24.47 27.56
C ALA A 398 -10.21 24.63 29.03
N ARG A 399 -9.90 23.69 29.91
CA ARG A 399 -10.17 23.71 31.33
C ARG A 399 -9.13 22.91 32.13
N GLY A 400 -9.09 23.10 33.45
CA GLY A 400 -8.28 22.27 34.33
C GLY A 400 -8.70 20.79 34.23
N ARG A 401 -7.72 19.89 34.21
CA ARG A 401 -7.92 18.45 34.14
C ARG A 401 -7.48 17.78 35.44
N SER A 402 -8.13 16.69 35.79
CA SER A 402 -7.77 15.83 36.92
C SER A 402 -7.32 14.47 36.41
N TYR A 403 -6.42 13.80 37.15
CA TYR A 403 -6.02 12.41 36.86
C TYR A 403 -7.20 11.44 36.75
N ARG A 404 -8.35 11.76 37.36
CA ARG A 404 -9.58 10.95 37.29
C ARG A 404 -10.27 10.99 35.93
N GLU A 405 -9.93 11.99 35.12
CA GLU A 405 -10.44 12.14 33.75
C GLU A 405 -9.53 11.46 32.70
N LEU A 406 -8.41 10.91 33.16
CA LEU A 406 -7.47 10.22 32.28
C LEU A 406 -7.65 8.69 32.38
N PRO A 407 -7.52 7.98 31.25
CA PRO A 407 -7.19 8.47 29.92
C PRO A 407 -8.39 9.19 29.26
N LEU A 408 -8.13 10.37 28.67
CA LEU A 408 -9.10 11.10 27.85
C LEU A 408 -8.87 10.74 26.38
N ARG A 409 -9.87 10.13 25.74
CA ARG A 409 -9.80 9.66 24.34
C ARG A 409 -10.70 10.52 23.47
N LEU A 410 -10.12 11.47 22.73
CA LEU A 410 -10.84 12.34 21.80
C LEU A 410 -10.80 11.75 20.40
N PHE A 411 -11.92 11.78 19.69
CA PHE A 411 -12.06 11.23 18.35
C PHE A 411 -12.89 12.13 17.44
N GLU A 412 -12.47 12.28 16.18
CA GLU A 412 -13.28 12.89 15.13
C GLU A 412 -13.05 12.23 13.76
N PHE A 413 -14.07 12.25 12.89
CA PHE A 413 -13.84 12.17 11.45
C PHE A 413 -13.44 13.55 10.96
N GLY A 414 -12.14 13.83 11.07
CA GLY A 414 -11.57 15.14 10.80
C GLY A 414 -11.05 15.27 9.38
N THR A 415 -11.68 16.14 8.56
CA THR A 415 -11.18 16.43 7.23
C THR A 415 -9.95 17.33 7.32
N VAL A 416 -8.86 16.89 6.70
CA VAL A 416 -7.58 17.60 6.61
C VAL A 416 -7.17 17.79 5.15
N TYR A 417 -6.27 18.74 4.91
CA TYR A 417 -5.88 19.14 3.56
C TYR A 417 -4.36 19.16 3.44
N ARG A 418 -3.84 18.45 2.45
CA ARG A 418 -2.40 18.33 2.20
C ARG A 418 -2.08 18.72 0.77
N TYR A 419 -1.09 19.58 0.60
CA TYR A 419 -0.66 20.04 -0.72
C TYR A 419 0.24 18.99 -1.38
N GLU A 420 -0.37 17.88 -1.79
CA GLU A 420 0.31 16.82 -2.52
C GLU A 420 0.68 17.29 -3.92
N LYS A 421 1.92 17.00 -4.38
CA LYS A 421 2.34 17.29 -5.75
C LYS A 421 1.48 16.51 -6.76
N SER A 422 1.20 17.10 -7.92
CA SER A 422 0.31 16.47 -8.92
C SER A 422 0.75 15.08 -9.36
N GLY A 423 2.05 14.82 -9.48
CA GLY A 423 2.60 13.54 -9.89
C GLY A 423 2.43 12.38 -8.89
N VAL A 424 2.07 12.68 -7.63
CA VAL A 424 1.89 11.64 -6.60
C VAL A 424 0.44 11.38 -6.24
N VAL A 425 -0.51 12.20 -6.71
CA VAL A 425 -1.95 11.99 -6.51
C VAL A 425 -2.41 10.74 -7.24
N HIS A 426 -3.13 9.85 -6.56
CA HIS A 426 -3.55 8.58 -7.14
C HIS A 426 -4.92 8.12 -6.62
N GLY A 427 -5.97 8.33 -7.40
CA GLY A 427 -7.35 7.95 -7.06
C GLY A 427 -7.71 8.33 -5.62
N LEU A 428 -8.32 7.41 -4.88
CA LEU A 428 -8.65 7.59 -3.46
C LEU A 428 -7.48 7.27 -2.51
N THR A 429 -6.43 6.60 -2.98
CA THR A 429 -5.33 6.15 -2.11
C THR A 429 -4.35 7.27 -1.75
N ARG A 430 -4.29 8.34 -2.57
CA ARG A 430 -3.50 9.53 -2.27
C ARG A 430 -4.19 10.79 -2.81
N VAL A 431 -4.81 11.53 -1.92
CA VAL A 431 -5.69 12.67 -2.20
C VAL A 431 -5.19 13.94 -1.50
N ARG A 432 -5.70 15.10 -1.89
CA ARG A 432 -5.40 16.40 -1.28
C ARG A 432 -6.37 16.81 -0.18
N GLY A 433 -7.61 16.34 -0.25
CA GLY A 433 -8.62 16.49 0.80
C GLY A 433 -9.02 15.11 1.31
N LEU A 434 -8.81 14.83 2.58
CA LEU A 434 -9.03 13.50 3.17
C LEU A 434 -9.68 13.61 4.56
N THR A 435 -10.57 12.69 4.85
CA THR A 435 -11.22 12.58 6.15
C THR A 435 -10.55 11.47 6.95
N MET A 436 -9.84 11.85 8.00
CA MET A 436 -9.19 10.91 8.89
C MET A 436 -10.14 10.48 10.02
N ASP A 437 -10.10 9.21 10.39
CA ASP A 437 -10.66 8.69 11.64
C ASP A 437 -9.66 8.95 12.78
N ASP A 438 -9.49 10.22 13.11
CA ASP A 438 -8.38 10.72 13.91
C ASP A 438 -8.73 10.73 15.40
N ALA A 439 -7.84 10.18 16.21
CA ALA A 439 -8.00 10.20 17.65
C ALA A 439 -6.70 10.55 18.37
N HIS A 440 -6.87 11.25 19.50
CA HIS A 440 -5.78 11.60 20.39
C HIS A 440 -6.14 11.19 21.81
N ILE A 441 -5.27 10.37 22.40
CA ILE A 441 -5.44 9.87 23.78
C ILE A 441 -4.47 10.62 24.65
N PHE A 442 -4.99 11.28 25.69
CA PHE A 442 -4.18 11.93 26.72
C PHE A 442 -4.24 11.06 27.97
N CYS A 443 -3.10 10.55 28.41
CA CYS A 443 -3.02 9.64 29.56
C CYS A 443 -1.89 10.01 30.50
N ALA A 444 -1.94 9.49 31.72
CA ALA A 444 -0.82 9.54 32.63
C ALA A 444 0.27 8.56 32.20
N ARG A 445 1.52 8.81 32.60
CA ARG A 445 2.67 8.00 32.14
C ARG A 445 2.57 6.51 32.56
N ASP A 446 1.99 6.23 33.70
CA ASP A 446 1.73 4.88 34.20
C ASP A 446 0.60 4.15 33.44
N GLN A 447 -0.31 4.88 32.79
CA GLN A 447 -1.39 4.32 31.97
C GLN A 447 -0.93 4.02 30.53
N MET A 448 0.17 4.57 30.06
CA MET A 448 0.60 4.59 28.66
C MET A 448 0.69 3.19 28.04
N ARG A 449 1.30 2.23 28.73
CA ARG A 449 1.47 0.85 28.22
C ARG A 449 0.15 0.13 28.02
N ASP A 450 -0.75 0.25 28.97
CA ASP A 450 -2.05 -0.43 28.92
C ASP A 450 -2.94 0.21 27.85
N GLU A 451 -2.87 1.54 27.69
CA GLU A 451 -3.56 2.24 26.59
C GLU A 451 -3.05 1.78 25.22
N LEU A 452 -1.73 1.68 25.02
CA LEU A 452 -1.16 1.24 23.76
C LEU A 452 -1.53 -0.21 23.43
N ARG A 453 -1.52 -1.12 24.42
CA ARG A 453 -1.95 -2.53 24.24
C ARG A 453 -3.42 -2.62 23.87
N SER A 454 -4.27 -1.89 24.58
CA SER A 454 -5.71 -1.83 24.31
C SER A 454 -5.98 -1.26 22.93
N LEU A 455 -5.26 -0.20 22.58
CA LEU A 455 -5.38 0.47 21.29
C LEU A 455 -4.96 -0.43 20.12
N LEU A 456 -3.83 -1.12 20.21
CA LEU A 456 -3.38 -2.03 19.16
C LEU A 456 -4.42 -3.14 18.92
N ARG A 457 -4.95 -3.74 20.00
CA ARG A 457 -6.02 -4.74 19.91
C ARG A 457 -7.26 -4.17 19.23
N PHE A 458 -7.72 -3.00 19.64
CA PHE A 458 -8.87 -2.31 19.06
C PHE A 458 -8.69 -2.07 17.55
N VAL A 459 -7.49 -1.68 17.12
CA VAL A 459 -7.14 -1.48 15.71
C VAL A 459 -7.27 -2.78 14.92
N LEU A 460 -6.67 -3.87 15.42
CA LEU A 460 -6.68 -5.18 14.73
C LEU A 460 -8.10 -5.76 14.66
N ASP A 461 -8.86 -5.66 15.74
CA ASP A 461 -10.24 -6.15 15.80
C ASP A 461 -11.12 -5.40 14.79
N LEU A 462 -11.02 -4.06 14.75
CA LEU A 462 -11.85 -3.27 13.85
C LEU A 462 -11.49 -3.49 12.37
N LEU A 463 -10.22 -3.62 12.02
CA LEU A 463 -9.80 -3.97 10.65
C LEU A 463 -10.27 -5.38 10.28
N GLY A 464 -10.21 -6.33 11.22
CA GLY A 464 -10.75 -7.69 11.07
C GLY A 464 -12.24 -7.72 10.79
N ASP A 465 -13.03 -6.85 11.44
CA ASP A 465 -14.46 -6.70 11.20
C ASP A 465 -14.79 -6.32 9.75
N TYR A 466 -13.86 -5.67 9.04
CA TYR A 466 -13.96 -5.34 7.61
C TYR A 466 -13.34 -6.42 6.69
N GLY A 467 -12.96 -7.57 7.23
CA GLY A 467 -12.41 -8.70 6.46
C GLY A 467 -10.91 -8.61 6.16
N LEU A 468 -10.21 -7.65 6.75
CA LEU A 468 -8.76 -7.53 6.64
C LEU A 468 -8.10 -8.22 7.83
N THR A 469 -7.40 -9.33 7.61
CA THR A 469 -6.90 -10.21 8.69
C THR A 469 -5.42 -10.59 8.59
N ASP A 470 -4.76 -10.28 7.46
CA ASP A 470 -3.33 -10.58 7.26
C ASP A 470 -2.51 -9.32 7.59
N PHE A 471 -1.93 -9.28 8.81
CA PHE A 471 -1.24 -8.12 9.36
C PHE A 471 0.22 -8.42 9.68
N TYR A 472 1.06 -7.40 9.57
CA TYR A 472 2.32 -7.28 10.29
C TYR A 472 2.50 -5.84 10.80
N LEU A 473 3.41 -5.65 11.74
CA LEU A 473 3.71 -4.36 12.35
C LEU A 473 5.03 -3.82 11.82
N GLU A 474 5.11 -2.50 11.68
CA GLU A 474 6.34 -1.80 11.34
C GLU A 474 6.63 -0.76 12.43
N LEU A 475 7.83 -0.83 13.03
CA LEU A 475 8.28 0.11 14.05
C LEU A 475 9.22 1.14 13.44
N SER A 476 8.71 2.34 13.22
CA SER A 476 9.50 3.46 12.72
C SER A 476 10.15 4.21 13.87
N THR A 477 11.47 4.41 13.77
CA THR A 477 12.30 5.04 14.79
C THR A 477 12.82 6.40 14.35
N LYS A 478 13.55 7.08 15.24
CA LYS A 478 14.07 8.44 15.08
C LYS A 478 14.89 8.61 13.80
N ASP A 479 14.59 9.69 13.04
CA ASP A 479 15.49 10.26 12.04
C ASP A 479 16.43 11.26 12.75
N PRO A 480 17.76 11.05 12.75
CA PRO A 480 18.71 11.92 13.46
C PRO A 480 18.65 13.38 13.01
N ASP A 481 18.34 13.63 11.73
CA ASP A 481 18.41 14.96 11.12
C ASP A 481 17.07 15.71 11.13
N LYS A 482 15.95 14.99 11.37
CA LYS A 482 14.59 15.54 11.22
C LYS A 482 13.70 15.26 12.44
N SER A 483 14.24 15.32 13.65
CA SER A 483 13.48 15.02 14.86
C SER A 483 13.61 16.11 15.92
N VAL A 484 12.56 16.24 16.75
CA VAL A 484 12.52 17.15 17.90
C VAL A 484 12.34 16.35 19.19
N GLY A 485 12.75 16.94 20.34
CA GLY A 485 12.68 16.30 21.65
C GLY A 485 14.03 15.67 22.07
N SER A 486 14.10 15.23 23.33
CA SER A 486 15.32 14.63 23.89
C SER A 486 15.49 13.17 23.46
N ASP A 487 16.76 12.71 23.44
CA ASP A 487 17.08 11.31 23.10
C ASP A 487 16.46 10.33 24.10
N GLU A 488 16.40 10.69 25.38
CA GLU A 488 15.80 9.86 26.43
C GLU A 488 14.30 9.67 26.20
N ALA A 489 13.57 10.72 25.77
CA ALA A 489 12.14 10.62 25.46
C ALA A 489 11.90 9.73 24.24
N TRP A 490 12.75 9.83 23.22
CA TRP A 490 12.70 8.97 22.04
C TRP A 490 13.01 7.51 22.38
N GLU A 491 14.04 7.25 23.19
CA GLU A 491 14.39 5.89 23.62
C GLU A 491 13.25 5.25 24.43
N GLU A 492 12.70 5.97 25.42
CA GLU A 492 11.55 5.48 26.18
C GLU A 492 10.36 5.17 25.30
N ALA A 493 9.96 6.10 24.42
CA ALA A 493 8.83 5.91 23.52
C ALA A 493 9.03 4.71 22.58
N THR A 494 10.23 4.58 21.99
CA THR A 494 10.58 3.47 21.10
C THR A 494 10.52 2.13 21.81
N ASN A 495 11.11 2.05 23.03
CA ASN A 495 11.12 0.82 23.82
C ASN A 495 9.70 0.37 24.21
N VAL A 496 8.84 1.31 24.62
CA VAL A 496 7.44 0.97 24.97
C VAL A 496 6.66 0.48 23.74
N LEU A 497 6.83 1.12 22.58
CA LEU A 497 6.19 0.65 21.36
C LEU A 497 6.72 -0.72 20.91
N ALA A 498 8.03 -0.96 21.02
CA ALA A 498 8.63 -2.27 20.71
C ALA A 498 8.08 -3.39 21.60
N GLU A 499 7.96 -3.14 22.92
CA GLU A 499 7.36 -4.08 23.87
C GLU A 499 5.90 -4.40 23.50
N VAL A 500 5.09 -3.37 23.24
CA VAL A 500 3.68 -3.55 22.85
C VAL A 500 3.54 -4.29 21.52
N GLY A 501 4.41 -3.98 20.54
CA GLY A 501 4.44 -4.70 19.26
C GLY A 501 4.79 -6.18 19.45
N ALA A 502 5.81 -6.49 20.22
CA ALA A 502 6.22 -7.86 20.52
C ALA A 502 5.13 -8.67 21.27
N ASP A 503 4.43 -8.03 22.23
CA ASP A 503 3.33 -8.64 22.97
C ASP A 503 2.12 -9.02 22.09
N SER A 504 2.00 -8.43 20.90
CA SER A 504 0.89 -8.72 19.97
C SER A 504 0.96 -10.09 19.30
N GLY A 505 2.15 -10.70 19.28
CA GLY A 505 2.42 -11.95 18.56
C GLY A 505 2.53 -11.80 17.02
N LEU A 506 2.43 -10.58 16.50
CA LEU A 506 2.64 -10.28 15.08
C LEU A 506 4.11 -10.03 14.77
N GLU A 507 4.49 -10.23 13.51
CA GLU A 507 5.82 -9.84 13.03
C GLU A 507 6.01 -8.32 13.21
N LEU A 508 7.13 -7.91 13.81
CA LEU A 508 7.52 -6.52 14.02
C LEU A 508 8.76 -6.20 13.19
N VAL A 509 8.56 -5.49 12.09
CA VAL A 509 9.62 -5.09 11.15
C VAL A 509 10.18 -3.73 11.55
N PRO A 510 11.52 -3.59 11.71
CA PRO A 510 12.14 -2.29 11.99
C PRO A 510 12.12 -1.38 10.75
N ASP A 511 11.80 -0.10 10.98
CA ASP A 511 11.87 0.99 9.98
C ASP A 511 12.72 2.15 10.54
N PRO A 512 14.07 2.08 10.45
CA PRO A 512 14.95 3.09 10.97
C PRO A 512 14.78 4.43 10.23
N GLY A 513 14.57 5.53 10.97
CA GLY A 513 14.42 6.87 10.42
C GLY A 513 13.04 7.18 9.84
N GLY A 514 12.10 6.21 9.80
CA GLY A 514 10.77 6.38 9.20
C GLY A 514 9.73 7.07 10.11
N ALA A 515 10.11 7.48 11.32
CA ALA A 515 9.19 8.14 12.25
C ALA A 515 8.85 9.57 11.82
N ALA A 516 7.74 10.11 12.35
CA ALA A 516 7.47 11.54 12.24
C ALA A 516 8.42 12.34 13.14
N PHE A 517 8.58 13.64 12.87
CA PHE A 517 9.54 14.49 13.56
C PHE A 517 9.32 14.58 15.08
N TYR A 518 8.14 14.24 15.60
CA TYR A 518 7.75 14.41 17.00
C TYR A 518 7.68 13.11 17.82
N GLY A 519 7.80 11.93 17.21
CA GLY A 519 7.82 10.67 17.97
C GLY A 519 7.82 9.40 17.13
N PRO A 520 8.23 8.26 17.72
CA PRO A 520 8.22 6.95 17.08
C PRO A 520 6.78 6.45 16.86
N LYS A 521 6.62 5.53 15.92
CA LYS A 521 5.29 4.98 15.58
C LYS A 521 5.32 3.48 15.32
N ILE A 522 4.19 2.83 15.60
CA ILE A 522 3.84 1.54 15.02
C ILE A 522 2.88 1.80 13.85
N SER A 523 3.22 1.27 12.68
CA SER A 523 2.31 1.19 11.53
C SER A 523 1.75 -0.23 11.44
N VAL A 524 0.42 -0.37 11.30
CA VAL A 524 -0.20 -1.66 11.00
C VAL A 524 -0.26 -1.79 9.48
N GLN A 525 0.47 -2.75 8.97
CA GLN A 525 0.52 -3.10 7.56
C GLN A 525 -0.46 -4.24 7.30
N VAL A 526 -1.24 -4.14 6.23
CA VAL A 526 -2.26 -5.11 5.83
C VAL A 526 -1.96 -5.62 4.44
N LYS A 527 -2.05 -6.93 4.23
CA LYS A 527 -2.04 -7.50 2.89
C LYS A 527 -3.47 -7.63 2.36
N ASP A 528 -3.69 -7.11 1.16
CA ASP A 528 -4.97 -7.24 0.48
C ASP A 528 -5.12 -8.62 -0.20
N ALA A 529 -6.26 -8.86 -0.85
CA ALA A 529 -6.55 -10.09 -1.56
C ALA A 529 -5.58 -10.42 -2.72
N LEU A 530 -4.73 -9.48 -3.11
CA LEU A 530 -3.69 -9.65 -4.13
C LEU A 530 -2.28 -9.79 -3.51
N GLY A 531 -2.18 -9.79 -2.18
CA GLY A 531 -0.91 -9.82 -1.46
C GLY A 531 -0.15 -8.49 -1.45
N ARG A 532 -0.77 -7.37 -1.90
CA ARG A 532 -0.15 -6.05 -1.84
C ARG A 532 -0.26 -5.52 -0.42
N THR A 533 0.83 -4.93 0.06
CA THR A 533 0.89 -4.34 1.40
C THR A 533 0.38 -2.91 1.40
N TRP A 534 -0.45 -2.60 2.39
CA TRP A 534 -1.01 -1.27 2.63
C TRP A 534 -0.81 -0.86 4.08
N GLN A 535 -0.17 0.28 4.30
CA GLN A 535 -0.19 0.91 5.62
C GLN A 535 -1.59 1.42 5.90
N MET A 536 -2.26 0.83 6.90
CA MET A 536 -3.61 1.20 7.31
C MET A 536 -3.58 2.08 8.54
N SER A 537 -3.10 1.57 9.65
CA SER A 537 -3.18 2.27 10.93
C SER A 537 -1.83 2.80 11.36
N THR A 538 -1.87 3.88 12.13
CA THR A 538 -0.69 4.48 12.77
C THR A 538 -1.00 4.70 14.25
N ILE A 539 -0.12 4.23 15.12
CA ILE A 539 -0.12 4.49 16.57
C ILE A 539 1.20 5.17 16.89
N GLN A 540 1.15 6.40 17.35
CA GLN A 540 2.32 7.23 17.56
C GLN A 540 2.34 7.82 18.96
N LEU A 541 3.47 7.72 19.62
CA LEU A 541 3.68 8.25 20.98
C LEU A 541 4.37 9.61 20.90
N ASP A 542 3.82 10.60 21.61
CA ASP A 542 4.28 11.99 21.55
C ASP A 542 4.38 12.61 22.94
N PHE A 543 5.58 13.03 23.29
CA PHE A 543 5.88 13.83 24.49
C PHE A 543 6.04 15.33 24.19
N ASN A 544 6.18 15.71 22.89
CA ASN A 544 6.51 17.08 22.48
C ASN A 544 5.28 18.00 22.45
N PHE A 545 4.15 17.53 21.89
CA PHE A 545 2.94 18.36 21.83
C PHE A 545 2.40 18.74 23.22
N PRO A 546 2.33 17.83 24.20
CA PRO A 546 2.00 18.20 25.56
C PRO A 546 2.91 19.31 26.13
N GLU A 547 4.17 19.35 25.77
CA GLU A 547 5.09 20.41 26.19
C GLU A 547 4.84 21.71 25.45
N ARG A 548 4.78 21.68 24.11
CA ARG A 548 4.59 22.87 23.26
C ARG A 548 3.24 23.57 23.52
N PHE A 549 2.21 22.80 23.88
CA PHE A 549 0.90 23.30 24.21
C PHE A 549 0.68 23.55 25.71
N GLU A 550 1.72 23.35 26.53
CA GLU A 550 1.68 23.55 28.00
C GLU A 550 0.51 22.78 28.65
N LEU A 551 0.31 21.51 28.23
CA LEU A 551 -0.76 20.69 28.75
C LEU A 551 -0.43 20.19 30.16
N GLU A 552 -1.37 20.33 31.10
CA GLU A 552 -1.20 19.90 32.49
C GLU A 552 -2.48 19.26 33.04
N TYR A 553 -2.32 18.30 33.95
CA TYR A 553 -3.38 17.76 34.77
C TYR A 553 -2.95 17.74 36.25
N THR A 554 -3.93 17.76 37.16
CA THR A 554 -3.68 17.60 38.58
C THR A 554 -3.62 16.12 38.94
N ALA A 555 -2.48 15.63 39.40
CA ALA A 555 -2.26 14.24 39.84
C ALA A 555 -2.93 13.96 41.21
N ALA A 556 -2.91 12.70 41.63
CA ALA A 556 -3.55 12.24 42.87
C ALA A 556 -2.94 12.88 44.12
N ASP A 557 -1.65 13.24 44.09
CA ASP A 557 -0.92 13.92 45.15
C ASP A 557 -1.09 15.46 45.14
N GLY A 558 -1.93 15.98 44.21
CA GLY A 558 -2.19 17.40 44.04
C GLY A 558 -1.12 18.15 43.21
N THR A 559 -0.08 17.50 42.73
CA THR A 559 0.93 18.10 41.84
C THR A 559 0.38 18.28 40.45
N ARG A 560 0.97 19.23 39.69
CA ARG A 560 0.70 19.36 38.27
C ARG A 560 1.68 18.50 37.46
N GLN A 561 1.13 17.69 36.62
CA GLN A 561 1.90 16.80 35.76
C GLN A 561 1.48 16.98 34.29
N ARG A 562 2.42 16.66 33.38
CA ARG A 562 2.18 16.70 31.94
C ARG A 562 1.65 15.34 31.46
N PRO A 563 0.57 15.29 30.66
CA PRO A 563 0.09 14.05 30.09
C PRO A 563 1.03 13.55 29.00
N VAL A 564 0.97 12.25 28.70
CA VAL A 564 1.46 11.66 27.47
C VAL A 564 0.36 11.76 26.43
N MET A 565 0.72 11.99 25.16
CA MET A 565 -0.21 12.04 24.05
C MET A 565 0.06 10.87 23.09
N ILE A 566 -1.00 10.16 22.72
CA ILE A 566 -0.96 9.09 21.72
C ILE A 566 -1.80 9.54 20.54
N HIS A 567 -1.19 9.66 19.38
CA HIS A 567 -1.88 9.91 18.11
C HIS A 567 -2.29 8.58 17.50
N ARG A 568 -3.48 8.51 16.94
CA ARG A 568 -3.96 7.31 16.28
C ARG A 568 -4.87 7.65 15.10
N ALA A 569 -4.54 7.09 13.92
CA ALA A 569 -5.46 6.95 12.81
C ALA A 569 -5.60 5.45 12.51
N LEU A 570 -6.82 4.93 12.44
CA LEU A 570 -7.07 3.50 12.26
C LEU A 570 -7.14 3.14 10.78
N PHE A 571 -7.91 3.89 10.00
CA PHE A 571 -8.03 3.71 8.54
C PHE A 571 -7.03 4.55 7.75
N GLY A 572 -6.30 5.43 8.40
CA GLY A 572 -5.52 6.49 7.78
C GLY A 572 -6.45 7.59 7.23
N SER A 573 -7.18 7.33 6.15
CA SER A 573 -8.31 8.15 5.73
C SER A 573 -9.45 7.27 5.19
N ILE A 574 -10.67 7.77 5.30
CA ILE A 574 -11.86 7.10 4.77
C ILE A 574 -11.73 6.90 3.26
N GLU A 575 -11.20 7.88 2.53
CA GLU A 575 -10.99 7.80 1.09
C GLU A 575 -10.03 6.65 0.74
N ARG A 576 -8.87 6.59 1.40
CA ARG A 576 -7.88 5.52 1.19
C ARG A 576 -8.45 4.15 1.55
N PHE A 577 -9.10 4.03 2.69
CA PHE A 577 -9.72 2.79 3.16
C PHE A 577 -10.82 2.32 2.20
N PHE A 578 -11.68 3.23 1.75
CA PHE A 578 -12.71 2.95 0.76
C PHE A 578 -12.10 2.41 -0.54
N GLY A 579 -11.05 3.04 -1.05
CA GLY A 579 -10.33 2.58 -2.24
C GLY A 579 -9.77 1.16 -2.07
N ILE A 580 -9.10 0.91 -0.94
CA ILE A 580 -8.52 -0.41 -0.62
C ILE A 580 -9.61 -1.49 -0.48
N LEU A 581 -10.71 -1.21 0.21
CA LEU A 581 -11.83 -2.15 0.31
C LEU A 581 -12.48 -2.41 -1.04
N THR A 582 -12.62 -1.38 -1.90
CA THR A 582 -13.13 -1.55 -3.27
C THR A 582 -12.28 -2.54 -4.06
N GLU A 583 -10.95 -2.43 -3.95
CA GLU A 583 -10.02 -3.35 -4.61
C GLU A 583 -9.99 -4.74 -3.95
N HIS A 584 -10.00 -4.80 -2.62
CA HIS A 584 -10.00 -6.04 -1.85
C HIS A 584 -11.20 -6.91 -2.23
N TYR A 585 -12.38 -6.33 -2.25
CA TYR A 585 -13.64 -7.00 -2.62
C TYR A 585 -13.95 -6.99 -4.12
N ALA A 586 -13.08 -6.44 -4.98
CA ALA A 586 -13.33 -6.26 -6.41
C ALA A 586 -14.70 -5.59 -6.69
N GLY A 587 -15.09 -4.64 -5.86
CA GLY A 587 -16.37 -3.92 -5.90
C GLY A 587 -17.57 -4.69 -5.33
N ALA A 588 -17.42 -5.99 -5.04
CA ALA A 588 -18.47 -6.80 -4.42
C ALA A 588 -18.41 -6.69 -2.88
N PHE A 589 -18.75 -5.52 -2.36
CA PHE A 589 -18.75 -5.29 -0.91
C PHE A 589 -19.56 -6.33 -0.14
N PRO A 590 -19.19 -6.68 1.10
CA PRO A 590 -20.04 -7.47 2.00
C PRO A 590 -21.46 -6.91 2.06
N ALA A 591 -22.44 -7.77 2.22
CA ALA A 591 -23.84 -7.38 2.14
C ALA A 591 -24.19 -6.22 3.11
N TRP A 592 -23.60 -6.19 4.30
CA TRP A 592 -23.85 -5.12 5.27
C TRP A 592 -23.31 -3.73 4.83
N LEU A 593 -22.26 -3.70 3.97
CA LEU A 593 -21.69 -2.47 3.39
C LEU A 593 -22.29 -2.11 2.03
N ALA A 594 -22.87 -3.07 1.31
CA ALA A 594 -23.33 -2.88 -0.07
C ALA A 594 -24.34 -1.73 -0.18
N PRO A 595 -24.21 -0.82 -1.17
CA PRO A 595 -25.14 0.31 -1.32
C PRO A 595 -26.56 -0.12 -1.60
N VAL A 596 -26.74 -1.15 -2.41
CA VAL A 596 -27.99 -1.90 -2.62
C VAL A 596 -27.75 -3.31 -2.11
N GLN A 597 -28.47 -3.71 -1.07
CA GLN A 597 -28.29 -5.03 -0.44
C GLN A 597 -29.15 -6.08 -1.08
N VAL A 598 -30.35 -5.70 -1.46
CA VAL A 598 -31.37 -6.61 -2.04
C VAL A 598 -32.02 -5.94 -3.24
N VAL A 599 -32.18 -6.68 -4.33
CA VAL A 599 -33.02 -6.25 -5.46
C VAL A 599 -34.09 -7.31 -5.78
N GLY A 600 -35.32 -6.88 -5.84
CA GLY A 600 -36.45 -7.69 -6.35
C GLY A 600 -36.47 -7.63 -7.87
N ILE A 601 -36.49 -8.77 -8.54
CA ILE A 601 -36.57 -8.92 -10.00
C ILE A 601 -37.85 -9.66 -10.37
N PRO A 602 -38.89 -8.95 -10.81
CA PRO A 602 -40.14 -9.58 -11.22
C PRO A 602 -39.95 -10.35 -12.53
N VAL A 603 -40.59 -11.53 -12.63
CA VAL A 603 -40.63 -12.31 -13.88
C VAL A 603 -41.57 -11.65 -14.91
N ALA A 604 -42.63 -11.00 -14.44
CA ALA A 604 -43.57 -10.18 -15.22
C ALA A 604 -44.07 -9.00 -14.36
N ASP A 605 -44.68 -8.00 -15.01
CA ASP A 605 -45.11 -6.76 -14.36
C ASP A 605 -46.09 -6.97 -13.21
N GLU A 606 -46.95 -8.00 -13.34
CA GLU A 606 -47.92 -8.40 -12.31
C GLU A 606 -47.29 -8.86 -10.99
N HIS A 607 -45.97 -9.19 -10.99
CA HIS A 607 -45.21 -9.60 -9.80
C HIS A 607 -44.51 -8.45 -9.10
N VAL A 608 -44.53 -7.23 -9.68
CA VAL A 608 -43.88 -6.04 -9.11
C VAL A 608 -44.42 -5.73 -7.72
N SER A 609 -45.73 -5.65 -7.57
CA SER A 609 -46.36 -5.30 -6.28
C SER A 609 -46.00 -6.30 -5.17
N TYR A 610 -45.93 -7.59 -5.49
CA TYR A 610 -45.51 -8.61 -4.52
C TYR A 610 -44.07 -8.38 -4.02
N LEU A 611 -43.16 -8.10 -4.95
CA LEU A 611 -41.77 -7.82 -4.58
C LEU A 611 -41.61 -6.47 -3.88
N GLU A 612 -42.47 -5.48 -4.17
CA GLU A 612 -42.51 -4.21 -3.42
C GLU A 612 -42.91 -4.44 -1.95
N ASP A 613 -43.87 -5.36 -1.69
CA ASP A 613 -44.25 -5.77 -0.35
C ASP A 613 -43.07 -6.45 0.39
N VAL A 614 -42.34 -7.33 -0.30
CA VAL A 614 -41.12 -7.97 0.24
C VAL A 614 -40.05 -6.91 0.54
N ALA A 615 -39.81 -5.98 -0.37
CA ALA A 615 -38.85 -4.90 -0.19
C ALA A 615 -39.26 -3.96 0.96
N ALA A 616 -40.55 -3.66 1.13
CA ALA A 616 -41.09 -2.88 2.25
C ALA A 616 -40.83 -3.58 3.59
N GLN A 617 -41.05 -4.90 3.67
CA GLN A 617 -40.75 -5.70 4.85
C GLN A 617 -39.22 -5.65 5.17
N LEU A 618 -38.35 -5.83 4.20
CA LEU A 618 -36.89 -5.71 4.38
C LEU A 618 -36.49 -4.31 4.85
N LYS A 619 -37.04 -3.25 4.23
CA LYS A 619 -36.82 -1.85 4.64
C LYS A 619 -37.23 -1.56 6.08
N SER A 620 -38.28 -2.20 6.60
CA SER A 620 -38.70 -2.05 8.00
C SER A 620 -37.67 -2.58 8.99
N HIS A 621 -36.76 -3.46 8.54
CA HIS A 621 -35.59 -3.95 9.28
C HIS A 621 -34.30 -3.16 8.96
N GLY A 622 -34.40 -2.03 8.24
CA GLY A 622 -33.23 -1.21 7.88
C GLY A 622 -32.44 -1.71 6.69
N VAL A 623 -32.92 -2.73 5.96
CA VAL A 623 -32.25 -3.27 4.77
C VAL A 623 -32.46 -2.34 3.58
N ARG A 624 -31.39 -2.07 2.82
CA ARG A 624 -31.42 -1.29 1.57
C ARG A 624 -31.91 -2.16 0.42
N ALA A 625 -33.22 -2.23 0.26
CA ALA A 625 -33.88 -3.06 -0.75
C ALA A 625 -34.58 -2.19 -1.82
N GLU A 626 -34.54 -2.62 -3.06
CA GLU A 626 -35.24 -2.00 -4.19
C GLU A 626 -35.88 -3.05 -5.09
N VAL A 627 -36.74 -2.63 -6.00
CA VAL A 627 -37.37 -3.50 -7.01
C VAL A 627 -37.08 -2.93 -8.39
N ASP A 628 -36.59 -3.77 -9.30
CA ASP A 628 -36.33 -3.39 -10.69
C ASP A 628 -37.64 -3.58 -11.52
N ALA A 629 -38.46 -2.53 -11.51
CA ALA A 629 -39.70 -2.47 -12.27
C ALA A 629 -39.50 -1.95 -13.72
N SER A 630 -38.29 -1.93 -14.25
CA SER A 630 -38.02 -1.51 -15.64
C SER A 630 -38.66 -2.49 -16.66
N ASP A 631 -38.83 -2.05 -17.90
CA ASP A 631 -39.38 -2.86 -19.01
C ASP A 631 -38.36 -3.90 -19.55
N ASP A 632 -37.18 -4.01 -18.95
CA ASP A 632 -36.16 -4.95 -19.38
C ASP A 632 -36.55 -6.40 -19.07
N ARG A 633 -36.14 -7.32 -19.93
CA ARG A 633 -36.35 -8.77 -19.70
C ARG A 633 -35.57 -9.20 -18.44
N MET A 634 -36.17 -10.13 -17.67
CA MET A 634 -35.60 -10.69 -16.43
C MET A 634 -34.09 -11.04 -16.55
N ALA A 635 -33.69 -11.70 -17.66
CA ALA A 635 -32.27 -12.07 -17.87
C ALA A 635 -31.37 -10.86 -17.95
N LYS A 636 -31.81 -9.74 -18.56
CA LYS A 636 -31.03 -8.49 -18.63
C LYS A 636 -30.93 -7.82 -17.27
N LYS A 637 -32.03 -7.80 -16.50
CA LYS A 637 -32.04 -7.32 -15.11
C LYS A 637 -31.05 -8.09 -14.23
N ILE A 638 -31.05 -9.44 -14.31
CA ILE A 638 -30.09 -10.28 -13.57
C ILE A 638 -28.64 -9.92 -13.94
N VAL A 639 -28.33 -9.80 -15.24
CA VAL A 639 -26.97 -9.41 -15.68
C VAL A 639 -26.60 -8.02 -15.17
N HIS A 640 -27.54 -7.06 -15.24
CA HIS A 640 -27.34 -5.71 -14.73
C HIS A 640 -26.95 -5.71 -13.25
N HIS A 641 -27.77 -6.34 -12.41
CA HIS A 641 -27.54 -6.36 -10.96
C HIS A 641 -26.34 -7.23 -10.54
N THR A 642 -26.04 -8.30 -11.29
CA THR A 642 -24.80 -9.08 -11.11
C THR A 642 -23.56 -8.21 -11.38
N ASN A 643 -23.57 -7.41 -12.46
CA ASN A 643 -22.48 -6.50 -12.78
C ASN A 643 -22.32 -5.39 -11.72
N HIS A 644 -23.43 -4.91 -11.17
CA HIS A 644 -23.44 -3.93 -10.06
C HIS A 644 -23.20 -4.56 -8.68
N LYS A 645 -22.86 -5.87 -8.62
CA LYS A 645 -22.44 -6.56 -7.41
C LYS A 645 -23.48 -6.58 -6.29
N VAL A 646 -24.79 -6.57 -6.65
CA VAL A 646 -25.85 -6.66 -5.64
C VAL A 646 -25.79 -8.04 -4.97
N PRO A 647 -25.67 -8.11 -3.61
CA PRO A 647 -25.50 -9.38 -2.90
C PRO A 647 -26.66 -10.34 -3.03
N PHE A 648 -27.91 -9.84 -2.88
CA PHE A 648 -29.11 -10.65 -2.93
C PHE A 648 -30.04 -10.19 -4.07
N MET A 649 -30.28 -11.07 -5.01
CA MET A 649 -31.32 -10.88 -6.04
C MET A 649 -32.49 -11.82 -5.72
N LEU A 650 -33.69 -11.27 -5.51
CA LEU A 650 -34.92 -12.00 -5.23
C LEU A 650 -35.81 -12.01 -6.47
N LEU A 651 -36.09 -13.18 -6.99
CA LEU A 651 -37.00 -13.38 -8.12
C LEU A 651 -38.38 -13.84 -7.61
N ALA A 652 -39.42 -13.35 -8.27
CA ALA A 652 -40.77 -13.88 -8.07
C ALA A 652 -41.52 -14.04 -9.41
N GLY A 653 -42.15 -15.17 -9.58
CA GLY A 653 -43.06 -15.47 -10.66
C GLY A 653 -44.38 -16.03 -10.08
N ASP A 654 -45.32 -16.46 -10.95
CA ASP A 654 -46.64 -16.97 -10.53
C ASP A 654 -46.59 -18.02 -9.42
N ARG A 655 -45.64 -18.95 -9.51
CA ARG A 655 -45.46 -20.02 -8.50
C ARG A 655 -45.00 -19.48 -7.16
N ASP A 656 -44.07 -18.55 -7.18
CA ASP A 656 -43.52 -17.94 -5.95
C ASP A 656 -44.61 -17.12 -5.26
N VAL A 657 -45.33 -16.28 -6.03
CA VAL A 657 -46.42 -15.45 -5.50
C VAL A 657 -47.54 -16.32 -4.91
N ALA A 658 -47.98 -17.38 -5.65
CA ALA A 658 -49.01 -18.29 -5.16
C ALA A 658 -48.61 -19.05 -3.90
N ALA A 659 -47.31 -19.33 -3.71
CA ALA A 659 -46.77 -20.02 -2.54
C ALA A 659 -46.38 -19.06 -1.40
N GLY A 660 -46.49 -17.73 -1.58
CA GLY A 660 -45.97 -16.74 -0.63
C GLY A 660 -44.44 -16.84 -0.45
N ALA A 661 -43.70 -17.10 -1.53
CA ALA A 661 -42.28 -17.41 -1.54
C ALA A 661 -41.50 -16.47 -2.46
N VAL A 662 -40.18 -16.53 -2.41
CA VAL A 662 -39.24 -15.89 -3.34
C VAL A 662 -38.14 -16.88 -3.73
N SER A 663 -37.50 -16.63 -4.86
CA SER A 663 -36.35 -17.40 -5.32
C SER A 663 -35.08 -16.55 -5.28
N PHE A 664 -34.02 -17.02 -4.64
CA PHE A 664 -32.73 -16.34 -4.59
C PHE A 664 -31.90 -16.60 -5.85
N ARG A 665 -31.24 -15.57 -6.31
CA ARG A 665 -30.16 -15.64 -7.30
C ARG A 665 -28.95 -14.91 -6.77
N PHE A 666 -27.76 -15.55 -6.79
CA PHE A 666 -26.53 -15.00 -6.27
C PHE A 666 -25.54 -14.64 -7.38
N GLY A 667 -24.53 -13.85 -7.03
CA GLY A 667 -23.49 -13.38 -7.94
C GLY A 667 -22.65 -14.51 -8.56
N ASP A 668 -22.47 -15.63 -7.86
CA ASP A 668 -21.80 -16.85 -8.33
C ASP A 668 -22.66 -17.71 -9.26
N ARG A 669 -23.87 -17.24 -9.58
CA ARG A 669 -24.91 -17.91 -10.37
C ARG A 669 -25.62 -19.06 -9.65
N SER A 670 -25.32 -19.35 -8.40
CA SER A 670 -26.12 -20.28 -7.59
C SER A 670 -27.51 -19.72 -7.30
N GLN A 671 -28.46 -20.59 -6.95
CA GLN A 671 -29.84 -20.20 -6.67
C GLN A 671 -30.53 -21.12 -5.64
N ILE A 672 -31.50 -20.56 -4.95
CA ILE A 672 -32.42 -21.31 -4.08
C ILE A 672 -33.84 -20.91 -4.49
N ASN A 673 -34.66 -21.87 -4.85
CA ASN A 673 -36.03 -21.61 -5.34
C ASN A 673 -37.07 -21.83 -4.26
N GLY A 674 -38.15 -21.04 -4.26
CA GLY A 674 -39.33 -21.27 -3.46
C GLY A 674 -39.15 -21.15 -1.96
N VAL A 675 -38.32 -20.23 -1.51
CA VAL A 675 -38.11 -19.95 -0.08
C VAL A 675 -39.28 -19.12 0.44
N ALA A 676 -39.93 -19.56 1.52
CA ALA A 676 -41.01 -18.79 2.15
C ALA A 676 -40.57 -17.36 2.44
N ARG A 677 -41.39 -16.35 2.14
CA ARG A 677 -41.06 -14.92 2.24
C ARG A 677 -40.45 -14.55 3.59
N ASP A 678 -41.08 -14.97 4.68
CA ASP A 678 -40.64 -14.61 6.01
C ASP A 678 -39.28 -15.25 6.36
N ASN A 679 -39.02 -16.48 5.88
CA ASN A 679 -37.70 -17.12 6.05
C ASN A 679 -36.63 -16.43 5.21
N ALA A 680 -36.94 -16.00 3.99
CA ALA A 680 -36.01 -15.26 3.15
C ALA A 680 -35.67 -13.92 3.78
N VAL A 681 -36.65 -13.18 4.31
CA VAL A 681 -36.41 -11.92 5.02
C VAL A 681 -35.55 -12.14 6.26
N ALA A 682 -35.87 -13.14 7.08
CA ALA A 682 -35.11 -13.47 8.28
C ALA A 682 -33.64 -13.82 7.97
N ALA A 683 -33.41 -14.64 6.96
CA ALA A 683 -32.06 -15.04 6.53
C ALA A 683 -31.23 -13.83 6.06
N ILE A 684 -31.82 -12.95 5.24
CA ILE A 684 -31.13 -11.71 4.78
C ILE A 684 -30.83 -10.78 5.94
N VAL A 685 -31.78 -10.56 6.85
CA VAL A 685 -31.61 -9.69 8.02
C VAL A 685 -30.51 -10.22 8.94
N SER A 686 -30.50 -11.53 9.23
CA SER A 686 -29.45 -12.16 10.03
C SER A 686 -28.08 -11.99 9.37
N TRP A 687 -27.94 -12.31 8.09
CA TRP A 687 -26.69 -12.17 7.33
C TRP A 687 -26.10 -10.75 7.42
N ILE A 688 -26.96 -9.74 7.26
CA ILE A 688 -26.56 -8.33 7.32
C ILE A 688 -26.23 -7.91 8.76
N THR A 689 -27.02 -8.34 9.75
CA THR A 689 -26.84 -7.99 11.16
C THR A 689 -25.57 -8.62 11.75
N ASP A 690 -25.30 -9.87 11.36
CA ASP A 690 -24.11 -10.62 11.78
C ASP A 690 -22.84 -10.14 11.07
N ARG A 691 -22.98 -9.22 10.10
CA ARG A 691 -21.89 -8.62 9.30
C ARG A 691 -21.01 -9.67 8.63
N GLU A 692 -21.62 -10.65 7.99
CA GLU A 692 -20.89 -11.63 7.20
C GLU A 692 -20.10 -10.95 6.07
N ASN A 693 -18.78 -11.16 6.09
CA ASN A 693 -17.87 -10.60 5.08
C ASN A 693 -17.82 -11.45 3.80
N ALA A 694 -18.28 -12.70 3.87
CA ALA A 694 -18.38 -13.56 2.71
C ALA A 694 -19.49 -13.07 1.76
N ALA A 695 -19.31 -13.27 0.44
CA ALA A 695 -20.38 -13.10 -0.51
C ALA A 695 -21.44 -14.19 -0.29
N PRO A 696 -22.76 -13.85 -0.27
CA PRO A 696 -23.79 -14.85 -0.08
C PRO A 696 -23.87 -15.81 -1.29
N THR A 697 -24.02 -17.11 -0.99
CA THR A 697 -24.20 -18.19 -1.98
C THR A 697 -25.34 -19.11 -1.53
N ALA A 698 -25.83 -19.96 -2.46
CA ALA A 698 -26.84 -20.94 -2.11
C ALA A 698 -26.38 -21.95 -1.06
N GLU A 699 -25.09 -22.27 -1.01
CA GLU A 699 -24.51 -23.18 -0.03
C GLU A 699 -24.46 -22.55 1.35
N LEU A 700 -23.89 -21.35 1.46
CA LEU A 700 -23.74 -20.65 2.73
C LEU A 700 -25.10 -20.27 3.36
N LEU A 701 -26.08 -19.87 2.56
CA LEU A 701 -27.39 -19.49 3.07
C LEU A 701 -28.22 -20.69 3.58
N LYS A 702 -28.02 -21.87 3.00
CA LYS A 702 -28.67 -23.14 3.47
C LYS A 702 -28.16 -23.57 4.84
N VAL A 703 -26.85 -23.34 5.12
CA VAL A 703 -26.23 -23.67 6.41
C VAL A 703 -26.75 -22.75 7.53
N ALA A 704 -27.03 -21.47 7.20
CA ALA A 704 -27.59 -20.50 8.16
C ALA A 704 -29.09 -20.75 8.47
N GLY A 705 -29.82 -21.47 7.63
CA GLY A 705 -31.26 -21.69 7.74
C GLY A 705 -31.71 -23.07 8.24
N GLY A 706 -30.84 -23.85 8.92
CA GLY A 706 -31.04 -25.19 9.48
C GLY A 706 -32.33 -25.90 9.06
N GLU A 707 -32.25 -26.96 8.19
CA GLU A 707 -33.23 -27.87 7.63
C GLU A 707 -34.49 -27.29 6.98
#